data_5c0869d5323863e00a736ad322edc7c5
#
_entry.id   5c0869d5323863e00a736ad322edc7c5
#
_cell.length_a   1.000
_cell.length_b   1.000
_cell.length_c   1.000
_cell.angle_alpha   90.00
_cell.angle_beta   90.00
_cell.angle_gamma   90.00
#
_symmetry.space_group_name_H-M   'P 1'
#
loop_
_entity.id
_entity.type
_entity.pdbx_description
1 polymer ?
#
loop_
_entity_poly.entity_id
_entity_poly.type
_entity_poly.pdbx_seq_one_letter_code
_entity_poly.pdbx_strand_id
1 'polypeptide(L)'
;MLKIHEQHLFSHFFGSIVSVKASETDNDLLIIDGQQRITTISLLVLAAINAVDNGEMKCENRRFVEDTRDKYLMAKYRRHVERKIKLRPIDDDLKAYDALFSNDKEQFVPADQSGMTSNYLFFYSLITSSNSLVFEDLIEAIEKLIVIDICLDSKDNPQLIFESLNSCGKDLEEADKVRNYLLMSESKEVQEKYYYQYWSKIEKNTDGEPTAFIRDYLTIKNKVISSQEDLYFDFKQFDEDKKMPREELLNELLNYSRYYRKAAKGETGIEQLDIKLKQLASIGSNVCMPFYMQFLKYADENGLGVNIQYEVLDVVENYWARRIICGWPANVMSKTFALLHSDVMRVYRIHEKRGVDVTVSYTEILKYIILKKQGTGVFPTDGHVDDSFPQRQVYKMPPSYRAFLLERMENQNSKERDSLIIQKMEEGKISIEHIMPQNLNAQWKKDLGPNADEVKDKYLHTFANLTLTGYNSEYSNRPYIEKWNGYTFKKKDKVTKEEKEVVVTGYKDSPFRLSNYMKTHQQWTEKELVERGQELLRDFKRLWPMITTAYEPLEKAVDVVSLNDDDAEFTGRSISAYIFRGERHPVTTWKDMLVEVCKNLFSEKPTDMLYLATKNYMLFIKDEGYTTRVADNCYVWSANSTKNKQSVLLYIFKELNISPSILEVELVPQTNNEEMDDE
;
A
#
# COMPACT_ATOMS: atom_id res chain seq x y z
N MET A 1 -31.32 -5.85 16.97
CA MET A 1 -32.11 -5.96 18.19
C MET A 1 -33.37 -5.11 18.13
N LEU A 2 -33.31 -3.79 17.99
CA LEU A 2 -34.50 -2.93 17.87
C LEU A 2 -35.44 -3.37 16.75
N LYS A 3 -34.93 -3.73 15.55
CA LYS A 3 -35.77 -4.27 14.47
C LYS A 3 -36.44 -5.60 14.81
N ILE A 4 -35.78 -6.49 15.55
CA ILE A 4 -36.36 -7.77 16.00
C ILE A 4 -37.52 -7.51 16.95
N HIS A 5 -37.35 -6.56 17.86
CA HIS A 5 -38.39 -6.18 18.81
C HIS A 5 -39.56 -5.46 18.12
N GLU A 6 -39.27 -4.37 17.38
CA GLU A 6 -40.28 -3.53 16.71
C GLU A 6 -41.04 -4.22 15.57
N GLN A 7 -40.40 -5.13 14.84
CA GLN A 7 -41.00 -5.86 13.72
C GLN A 7 -41.54 -7.24 14.11
N HIS A 8 -41.48 -7.60 15.40
CA HIS A 8 -41.93 -8.90 15.94
C HIS A 8 -41.38 -10.10 15.17
N LEU A 9 -40.09 -10.03 14.77
CA LEU A 9 -39.44 -11.15 14.08
C LEU A 9 -39.32 -12.36 15.02
N PHE A 10 -39.62 -13.55 14.50
CA PHE A 10 -39.52 -14.78 15.27
C PHE A 10 -38.09 -15.21 15.55
N SER A 11 -37.18 -14.93 14.64
CA SER A 11 -35.77 -15.26 14.76
C SER A 11 -34.92 -14.45 13.77
N HIS A 12 -33.63 -14.37 14.05
CA HIS A 12 -32.66 -13.78 13.16
C HIS A 12 -31.36 -14.61 13.14
N PHE A 13 -30.92 -14.99 11.94
CA PHE A 13 -29.68 -15.74 11.78
C PHE A 13 -28.48 -14.79 12.03
N PHE A 14 -27.66 -15.15 13.03
CA PHE A 14 -26.54 -14.32 13.48
C PHE A 14 -25.17 -14.83 12.99
N GLY A 15 -25.14 -16.00 12.35
CA GLY A 15 -23.94 -16.60 11.77
C GLY A 15 -23.49 -17.87 12.50
N SER A 16 -22.29 -18.34 12.17
CA SER A 16 -21.66 -19.51 12.78
C SER A 16 -20.71 -19.11 13.92
N ILE A 17 -20.52 -19.99 14.88
CA ILE A 17 -19.47 -19.94 15.88
C ILE A 17 -18.70 -21.25 15.77
N VAL A 18 -17.39 -21.16 15.56
CA VAL A 18 -16.52 -22.34 15.47
C VAL A 18 -15.60 -22.34 16.67
N SER A 19 -15.57 -23.43 17.38
CA SER A 19 -14.76 -23.59 18.56
C SER A 19 -14.04 -24.93 18.60
N VAL A 20 -12.95 -25.00 19.36
CA VAL A 20 -12.23 -26.24 19.68
C VAL A 20 -12.03 -26.30 21.19
N LYS A 21 -12.04 -27.48 21.76
CA LYS A 21 -11.72 -27.66 23.19
C LYS A 21 -10.28 -27.28 23.46
N ALA A 22 -10.05 -26.41 24.43
CA ALA A 22 -8.70 -25.98 24.83
C ALA A 22 -7.85 -27.15 25.38
N SER A 23 -8.50 -28.12 26.04
CA SER A 23 -7.89 -29.38 26.47
C SER A 23 -8.97 -30.46 26.63
N GLU A 24 -8.58 -31.74 26.69
CA GLU A 24 -9.53 -32.85 26.94
C GLU A 24 -10.13 -32.82 28.37
N THR A 25 -9.48 -32.15 29.28
CA THR A 25 -9.85 -32.12 30.72
C THR A 25 -10.57 -30.83 31.14
N ASP A 26 -10.56 -29.80 30.28
CA ASP A 26 -11.16 -28.50 30.56
C ASP A 26 -12.39 -28.25 29.68
N ASN A 27 -13.35 -27.49 30.21
CA ASN A 27 -14.55 -27.08 29.47
C ASN A 27 -14.34 -25.75 28.73
N ASP A 28 -13.14 -25.21 28.76
CA ASP A 28 -12.81 -23.97 28.06
C ASP A 28 -12.73 -24.23 26.52
N LEU A 29 -13.36 -23.35 25.78
CA LEU A 29 -13.40 -23.40 24.31
C LEU A 29 -12.52 -22.28 23.74
N LEU A 30 -11.63 -22.64 22.84
CA LEU A 30 -10.92 -21.67 22.00
C LEU A 30 -11.80 -21.33 20.79
N ILE A 31 -12.20 -20.08 20.66
CA ILE A 31 -13.04 -19.63 19.55
C ILE A 31 -12.18 -19.36 18.32
N ILE A 32 -12.44 -20.13 17.26
CA ILE A 32 -11.74 -20.04 15.98
C ILE A 32 -12.41 -19.01 15.07
N ASP A 33 -13.74 -19.08 14.96
CA ASP A 33 -14.57 -18.11 14.24
C ASP A 33 -15.75 -17.65 15.11
N GLY A 34 -16.25 -16.45 14.86
CA GLY A 34 -17.35 -15.86 15.62
C GLY A 34 -16.88 -15.02 16.82
N GLN A 35 -15.60 -14.77 16.99
CA GLN A 35 -15.03 -13.97 18.09
C GLN A 35 -15.70 -12.60 18.21
N GLN A 36 -15.83 -11.87 17.10
CA GLN A 36 -16.51 -10.56 17.07
C GLN A 36 -17.99 -10.66 17.45
N ARG A 37 -18.68 -11.73 17.05
CA ARG A 37 -20.10 -11.97 17.36
C ARG A 37 -20.30 -12.14 18.86
N ILE A 38 -19.51 -13.01 19.48
CA ILE A 38 -19.55 -13.26 20.93
C ILE A 38 -19.20 -11.99 21.69
N THR A 39 -18.13 -11.30 21.31
CA THR A 39 -17.69 -10.05 21.95
C THR A 39 -18.79 -8.98 21.86
N THR A 40 -19.40 -8.81 20.70
CA THR A 40 -20.47 -7.83 20.49
C THR A 40 -21.67 -8.10 21.44
N ILE A 41 -22.12 -9.35 21.52
CA ILE A 41 -23.23 -9.71 22.42
C ILE A 41 -22.82 -9.53 23.89
N SER A 42 -21.61 -9.92 24.26
CA SER A 42 -21.11 -9.76 25.63
C SER A 42 -21.05 -8.28 26.05
N LEU A 43 -20.54 -7.40 25.19
CA LEU A 43 -20.50 -5.96 25.44
C LEU A 43 -21.89 -5.34 25.50
N LEU A 44 -22.81 -5.76 24.61
CA LEU A 44 -24.20 -5.28 24.62
C LEU A 44 -24.93 -5.68 25.92
N VAL A 45 -24.81 -6.94 26.33
CA VAL A 45 -25.42 -7.44 27.59
C VAL A 45 -24.80 -6.74 28.80
N LEU A 46 -23.48 -6.55 28.85
CA LEU A 46 -22.80 -5.82 29.90
C LEU A 46 -23.26 -4.38 30.00
N ALA A 47 -23.36 -3.69 28.84
CA ALA A 47 -23.84 -2.30 28.78
C ALA A 47 -25.29 -2.18 29.29
N ALA A 48 -26.16 -3.13 28.94
CA ALA A 48 -27.53 -3.14 29.41
C ALA A 48 -27.64 -3.38 30.91
N ILE A 49 -26.87 -4.34 31.46
CA ILE A 49 -26.81 -4.61 32.91
C ILE A 49 -26.32 -3.37 33.66
N ASN A 50 -25.23 -2.75 33.19
CA ASN A 50 -24.67 -1.56 33.82
C ASN A 50 -25.64 -0.36 33.74
N ALA A 51 -26.38 -0.21 32.64
CA ALA A 51 -27.42 0.81 32.51
C ALA A 51 -28.59 0.62 33.49
N VAL A 52 -29.00 -0.64 33.76
CA VAL A 52 -30.00 -0.96 34.82
C VAL A 52 -29.43 -0.68 36.22
N ASP A 53 -28.18 -1.08 36.47
CA ASP A 53 -27.52 -0.86 37.76
C ASP A 53 -27.36 0.63 38.07
N ASN A 54 -27.13 1.46 37.08
CA ASN A 54 -27.03 2.92 37.17
C ASN A 54 -28.40 3.63 37.19
N GLY A 55 -29.52 2.90 37.03
CA GLY A 55 -30.86 3.48 36.96
C GLY A 55 -31.23 4.19 35.70
N GLU A 56 -30.43 4.00 34.62
CA GLU A 56 -30.59 4.66 33.31
C GLU A 56 -31.39 3.82 32.29
N MET A 57 -31.67 2.53 32.64
CA MET A 57 -32.52 1.62 31.86
C MET A 57 -33.62 1.03 32.73
N LYS A 58 -34.85 0.94 32.21
CA LYS A 58 -35.96 0.31 32.90
C LYS A 58 -35.81 -1.21 32.95
N CYS A 59 -36.16 -1.79 34.08
CA CYS A 59 -36.19 -3.22 34.30
C CYS A 59 -37.38 -3.58 35.20
N GLU A 60 -38.14 -4.59 34.80
CA GLU A 60 -39.32 -5.05 35.57
C GLU A 60 -38.94 -6.03 36.71
N ASN A 61 -37.90 -6.83 36.48
CA ASN A 61 -37.49 -7.88 37.42
C ASN A 61 -35.98 -7.88 37.65
N ARG A 62 -35.55 -7.32 38.78
CA ARG A 62 -34.14 -7.23 39.16
C ARG A 62 -33.43 -8.60 39.25
N ARG A 63 -34.13 -9.66 39.60
CA ARG A 63 -33.58 -10.99 39.65
C ARG A 63 -33.24 -11.51 38.24
N PHE A 64 -34.03 -11.12 37.24
CA PHE A 64 -33.75 -11.47 35.82
C PHE A 64 -32.43 -10.86 35.32
N VAL A 65 -32.06 -9.68 35.83
CA VAL A 65 -30.77 -9.03 35.48
C VAL A 65 -29.61 -9.88 36.04
N GLU A 66 -29.70 -10.36 37.27
CA GLU A 66 -28.68 -11.23 37.90
C GLU A 66 -28.59 -12.58 37.18
N ASP A 67 -29.73 -13.19 36.84
CA ASP A 67 -29.76 -14.44 36.10
C ASP A 67 -29.17 -14.27 34.68
N THR A 68 -29.40 -13.11 34.02
CA THR A 68 -28.82 -12.75 32.71
C THR A 68 -27.30 -12.58 32.84
N ARG A 69 -26.81 -11.90 33.87
CA ARG A 69 -25.38 -11.75 34.16
C ARG A 69 -24.70 -13.11 34.25
N ASP A 70 -25.30 -14.02 35.07
CA ASP A 70 -24.80 -15.37 35.26
C ASP A 70 -24.89 -16.21 33.99
N LYS A 71 -25.97 -16.04 33.21
CA LYS A 71 -26.18 -16.77 31.94
C LYS A 71 -25.19 -16.39 30.87
N TYR A 72 -24.93 -15.10 30.67
CA TYR A 72 -24.18 -14.63 29.52
C TYR A 72 -22.72 -14.27 29.84
N LEU A 73 -22.45 -13.71 31.01
CA LEU A 73 -21.15 -13.07 31.27
C LEU A 73 -20.28 -13.84 32.28
N MET A 74 -20.87 -14.62 33.18
CA MET A 74 -20.14 -15.24 34.30
C MET A 74 -20.15 -16.78 34.21
N ALA A 75 -18.99 -17.40 34.44
CA ALA A 75 -18.86 -18.85 34.56
C ALA A 75 -18.94 -19.30 36.01
N LYS A 76 -19.74 -20.36 36.27
CA LYS A 76 -19.82 -21.01 37.58
C LYS A 76 -18.99 -22.29 37.56
N TYR A 77 -17.85 -22.29 38.21
CA TYR A 77 -17.08 -23.52 38.44
C TYR A 77 -17.63 -24.31 39.62
N ARG A 78 -17.93 -25.61 39.43
CA ARG A 78 -18.53 -26.47 40.46
C ARG A 78 -17.73 -26.62 41.78
N ARG A 79 -16.44 -26.22 41.77
CA ARG A 79 -15.51 -26.38 42.90
C ARG A 79 -14.99 -25.09 43.53
N HIS A 80 -15.29 -23.91 42.96
CA HIS A 80 -14.83 -22.64 43.50
C HIS A 80 -15.98 -21.64 43.64
N VAL A 81 -15.96 -20.90 44.76
CA VAL A 81 -16.95 -19.85 45.06
C VAL A 81 -16.78 -18.60 44.15
N GLU A 82 -15.64 -18.49 43.48
CA GLU A 82 -15.33 -17.34 42.63
C GLU A 82 -16.01 -17.44 41.28
N ARG A 83 -16.73 -16.38 40.93
CA ARG A 83 -17.29 -16.18 39.58
C ARG A 83 -16.18 -15.67 38.65
N LYS A 84 -15.96 -16.33 37.52
CA LYS A 84 -15.02 -15.87 36.50
C LYS A 84 -15.79 -15.36 35.30
N ILE A 85 -15.25 -14.32 34.62
CA ILE A 85 -15.79 -13.82 33.37
C ILE A 85 -15.65 -14.91 32.31
N LYS A 86 -16.73 -15.17 31.53
CA LYS A 86 -16.77 -16.24 30.52
C LYS A 86 -15.86 -15.94 29.32
N LEU A 87 -16.03 -14.74 28.74
CA LEU A 87 -15.25 -14.33 27.59
C LEU A 87 -13.87 -13.84 28.05
N ARG A 88 -12.83 -14.35 27.43
CA ARG A 88 -11.44 -13.95 27.68
C ARG A 88 -10.78 -13.50 26.39
N PRO A 89 -10.90 -12.22 26.02
CA PRO A 89 -10.13 -11.63 24.95
C PRO A 89 -8.63 -11.71 25.22
N ILE A 90 -7.83 -11.32 24.27
CA ILE A 90 -6.37 -11.36 24.38
C ILE A 90 -5.87 -9.98 24.86
N ASP A 91 -4.88 -9.96 25.77
CA ASP A 91 -4.05 -8.83 26.22
C ASP A 91 -4.75 -7.51 26.56
N ASP A 92 -4.51 -6.47 25.74
CA ASP A 92 -5.02 -5.12 26.03
C ASP A 92 -6.55 -5.09 25.94
N ASP A 93 -7.13 -5.92 25.09
CA ASP A 93 -8.58 -6.14 25.04
C ASP A 93 -9.10 -6.83 26.31
N LEU A 94 -8.33 -7.75 26.91
CA LEU A 94 -8.69 -8.35 28.18
C LEU A 94 -8.71 -7.32 29.31
N LYS A 95 -7.68 -6.49 29.42
CA LYS A 95 -7.61 -5.42 30.42
C LYS A 95 -8.76 -4.43 30.25
N ALA A 96 -9.04 -4.03 29.01
CA ALA A 96 -10.14 -3.13 28.70
C ALA A 96 -11.50 -3.76 29.03
N TYR A 97 -11.69 -5.04 28.67
CA TYR A 97 -12.92 -5.78 28.94
C TYR A 97 -13.16 -5.97 30.43
N ASP A 98 -12.14 -6.39 31.19
CA ASP A 98 -12.21 -6.55 32.63
C ASP A 98 -12.54 -5.23 33.35
N ALA A 99 -11.94 -4.11 32.89
CA ALA A 99 -12.22 -2.78 33.42
C ALA A 99 -13.70 -2.37 33.30
N LEU A 100 -14.39 -2.80 32.23
CA LEU A 100 -15.81 -2.51 32.04
C LEU A 100 -16.73 -3.14 33.06
N PHE A 101 -16.32 -4.26 33.70
CA PHE A 101 -17.09 -4.93 34.74
C PHE A 101 -17.08 -4.16 36.08
N SER A 102 -16.14 -3.23 36.27
CA SER A 102 -16.13 -2.36 37.45
C SER A 102 -17.32 -1.39 37.46
N ASN A 103 -17.92 -1.10 36.32
CA ASN A 103 -18.93 -0.07 36.10
C ASN A 103 -18.48 1.35 36.52
N ASP A 104 -17.18 1.55 36.67
CA ASP A 104 -16.55 2.82 37.03
C ASP A 104 -15.83 3.41 35.81
N LYS A 105 -16.39 4.47 35.25
CA LYS A 105 -15.88 5.09 34.03
C LYS A 105 -14.45 5.63 34.18
N GLU A 106 -13.99 5.93 35.38
CA GLU A 106 -12.62 6.40 35.63
C GLU A 106 -11.58 5.28 35.48
N GLN A 107 -12.02 4.02 35.57
CA GLN A 107 -11.16 2.83 35.40
C GLN A 107 -11.13 2.33 33.93
N PHE A 108 -11.96 2.87 33.06
CA PHE A 108 -12.01 2.42 31.67
C PHE A 108 -10.75 2.81 30.91
N VAL A 109 -10.25 1.92 30.07
CA VAL A 109 -9.26 2.28 29.08
C VAL A 109 -9.88 3.33 28.14
N PRO A 110 -9.17 4.42 27.78
CA PRO A 110 -9.71 5.44 26.90
C PRO A 110 -10.26 4.87 25.58
N ALA A 111 -11.40 5.41 25.10
CA ALA A 111 -12.10 4.89 23.92
C ALA A 111 -11.30 5.03 22.60
N ASP A 112 -10.39 5.98 22.53
CA ASP A 112 -9.45 6.17 21.42
C ASP A 112 -8.28 5.17 21.44
N GLN A 113 -8.13 4.43 22.55
CA GLN A 113 -7.09 3.42 22.75
C GLN A 113 -7.64 1.98 22.76
N SER A 114 -8.97 1.81 22.83
CA SER A 114 -9.60 0.48 22.94
C SER A 114 -10.91 0.38 22.18
N GLY A 115 -10.95 -0.54 21.20
CA GLY A 115 -12.18 -0.92 20.51
C GLY A 115 -13.24 -1.53 21.45
N MET A 116 -12.83 -2.22 22.53
CA MET A 116 -13.75 -2.76 23.55
C MET A 116 -14.49 -1.63 24.26
N THR A 117 -13.76 -0.63 24.74
CA THR A 117 -14.36 0.52 25.42
C THR A 117 -15.23 1.35 24.49
N SER A 118 -14.75 1.61 23.27
CA SER A 118 -15.50 2.37 22.25
C SER A 118 -16.85 1.71 21.93
N ASN A 119 -16.85 0.40 21.67
CA ASN A 119 -18.07 -0.35 21.37
C ASN A 119 -19.01 -0.44 22.58
N TYR A 120 -18.48 -0.65 23.78
CA TYR A 120 -19.27 -0.65 24.99
C TYR A 120 -19.98 0.70 25.21
N LEU A 121 -19.26 1.81 25.11
CA LEU A 121 -19.82 3.16 25.25
C LEU A 121 -20.86 3.46 24.17
N PHE A 122 -20.63 2.99 22.93
CA PHE A 122 -21.63 3.08 21.86
C PHE A 122 -22.92 2.36 22.24
N PHE A 123 -22.86 1.11 22.70
CA PHE A 123 -24.05 0.37 23.14
C PHE A 123 -24.71 1.02 24.35
N TYR A 124 -23.93 1.44 25.35
CA TYR A 124 -24.44 2.12 26.53
C TYR A 124 -25.20 3.41 26.17
N SER A 125 -24.60 4.24 25.32
CA SER A 125 -25.24 5.46 24.81
C SER A 125 -26.54 5.18 24.04
N LEU A 126 -26.54 4.14 23.20
CA LEU A 126 -27.72 3.76 22.43
C LEU A 126 -28.88 3.28 23.31
N ILE A 127 -28.55 2.49 24.34
CA ILE A 127 -29.53 1.98 25.32
C ILE A 127 -30.12 3.11 26.13
N THR A 128 -29.28 3.98 26.72
CA THR A 128 -29.71 5.06 27.63
C THR A 128 -30.42 6.19 26.89
N SER A 129 -30.18 6.36 25.58
CA SER A 129 -30.94 7.34 24.76
C SER A 129 -32.36 6.88 24.42
N SER A 130 -32.70 5.61 24.61
CA SER A 130 -34.01 5.05 24.27
C SER A 130 -34.95 5.03 25.50
N ASN A 131 -35.90 5.92 25.54
CA ASN A 131 -36.87 5.99 26.64
C ASN A 131 -37.88 4.84 26.69
N SER A 132 -38.03 4.07 25.62
CA SER A 132 -39.02 2.99 25.48
C SER A 132 -38.43 1.59 25.63
N LEU A 133 -37.12 1.44 25.60
CA LEU A 133 -36.48 0.12 25.68
C LEU A 133 -36.42 -0.38 27.13
N VAL A 134 -36.99 -1.56 27.34
CA VAL A 134 -36.93 -2.28 28.65
C VAL A 134 -35.88 -3.38 28.57
N PHE A 135 -35.24 -3.68 29.69
CA PHE A 135 -34.15 -4.67 29.74
C PHE A 135 -34.62 -6.07 29.27
N GLU A 136 -35.80 -6.50 29.70
CA GLU A 136 -36.39 -7.77 29.34
C GLU A 136 -36.61 -7.92 27.83
N ASP A 137 -37.10 -6.86 27.18
CA ASP A 137 -37.31 -6.84 25.71
C ASP A 137 -35.99 -6.98 24.94
N LEU A 138 -34.91 -6.33 25.43
CA LEU A 138 -33.60 -6.46 24.80
C LEU A 138 -33.06 -7.88 24.91
N ILE A 139 -33.20 -8.50 26.07
CA ILE A 139 -32.73 -9.89 26.28
C ILE A 139 -33.57 -10.88 25.47
N GLU A 140 -34.91 -10.70 25.41
CA GLU A 140 -35.77 -11.49 24.54
C GLU A 140 -35.36 -11.37 23.06
N ALA A 141 -35.00 -10.17 22.61
CA ALA A 141 -34.51 -9.96 21.25
C ALA A 141 -33.15 -10.65 21.00
N ILE A 142 -32.25 -10.69 22.00
CA ILE A 142 -31.00 -11.45 21.94
C ILE A 142 -31.28 -12.95 21.86
N GLU A 143 -32.24 -13.47 22.60
CA GLU A 143 -32.61 -14.89 22.58
C GLU A 143 -33.24 -15.37 21.27
N LYS A 144 -33.72 -14.45 20.43
CA LYS A 144 -34.19 -14.73 19.06
C LYS A 144 -33.06 -14.86 18.03
N LEU A 145 -31.80 -14.61 18.41
CA LEU A 145 -30.66 -14.85 17.56
C LEU A 145 -30.38 -16.35 17.42
N ILE A 146 -30.25 -16.80 16.18
CA ILE A 146 -29.88 -18.17 15.84
C ILE A 146 -28.43 -18.20 15.44
N VAL A 147 -27.63 -19.07 16.05
CA VAL A 147 -26.25 -19.35 15.69
C VAL A 147 -26.09 -20.82 15.30
N ILE A 148 -25.19 -21.09 14.36
CA ILE A 148 -24.70 -22.45 14.12
C ILE A 148 -23.47 -22.64 15.01
N ASP A 149 -23.56 -23.54 15.97
CA ASP A 149 -22.45 -23.88 16.87
C ASP A 149 -21.71 -25.12 16.33
N ILE A 150 -20.45 -24.94 15.97
CA ILE A 150 -19.57 -25.99 15.42
C ILE A 150 -18.43 -26.18 16.41
N CYS A 151 -18.49 -27.25 17.20
CA CYS A 151 -17.44 -27.64 18.09
C CYS A 151 -16.58 -28.73 17.44
N LEU A 152 -15.32 -28.39 17.16
CA LEU A 152 -14.34 -29.29 16.54
C LEU A 152 -13.75 -30.23 17.56
N ASP A 153 -13.44 -31.45 17.13
CA ASP A 153 -12.71 -32.42 17.93
C ASP A 153 -11.20 -32.47 17.56
N SER A 154 -10.41 -33.30 18.28
CA SER A 154 -8.98 -33.39 18.07
C SER A 154 -8.58 -34.02 16.72
N LYS A 155 -9.53 -34.55 15.94
CA LYS A 155 -9.28 -35.17 14.62
C LYS A 155 -9.62 -34.22 13.47
N ASP A 156 -10.39 -33.17 13.75
CA ASP A 156 -10.74 -32.16 12.76
C ASP A 156 -9.53 -31.27 12.46
N ASN A 157 -9.43 -30.81 11.23
CA ASN A 157 -8.46 -29.77 10.89
C ASN A 157 -9.15 -28.40 11.01
N PRO A 158 -8.86 -27.64 12.09
CA PRO A 158 -9.53 -26.37 12.34
C PRO A 158 -9.37 -25.37 11.19
N GLN A 159 -8.23 -25.41 10.52
CA GLN A 159 -7.91 -24.51 9.44
C GLN A 159 -8.74 -24.79 8.18
N LEU A 160 -8.86 -26.04 7.75
CA LEU A 160 -9.67 -26.40 6.58
C LEU A 160 -11.16 -26.06 6.79
N ILE A 161 -11.64 -26.25 8.03
CA ILE A 161 -13.02 -25.92 8.39
C ILE A 161 -13.21 -24.41 8.40
N PHE A 162 -12.27 -23.66 8.96
CA PHE A 162 -12.27 -22.21 8.95
C PHE A 162 -12.24 -21.64 7.50
N GLU A 163 -11.39 -22.16 6.64
CA GLU A 163 -11.32 -21.78 5.21
C GLU A 163 -12.68 -22.04 4.50
N SER A 164 -13.31 -23.18 4.79
CA SER A 164 -14.59 -23.58 4.17
C SER A 164 -15.75 -22.71 4.64
N LEU A 165 -15.79 -22.32 5.90
CA LEU A 165 -16.88 -21.55 6.50
C LEU A 165 -16.80 -20.05 6.19
N ASN A 166 -15.60 -19.50 6.10
CA ASN A 166 -15.41 -18.09 5.73
C ASN A 166 -15.83 -17.76 4.30
N SER A 167 -15.97 -18.76 3.42
CA SER A 167 -16.55 -18.58 2.10
C SER A 167 -18.04 -18.17 2.11
N CYS A 168 -18.69 -18.20 3.27
CA CYS A 168 -20.15 -17.96 3.42
C CYS A 168 -20.52 -16.73 4.28
N GLY A 169 -19.52 -15.97 4.83
CA GLY A 169 -19.74 -14.86 5.77
C GLY A 169 -19.22 -13.52 5.29
N LYS A 170 -19.10 -12.52 6.22
CA LYS A 170 -18.35 -11.29 5.95
C LYS A 170 -16.86 -11.69 5.90
N ASP A 171 -16.22 -11.43 4.78
CA ASP A 171 -14.84 -11.82 4.55
C ASP A 171 -13.93 -11.25 5.65
N LEU A 172 -13.11 -12.13 6.23
CA LEU A 172 -11.96 -11.72 7.04
C LEU A 172 -10.97 -10.98 6.14
N GLU A 173 -10.24 -10.06 6.73
CA GLU A 173 -9.10 -9.48 6.05
C GLU A 173 -8.07 -10.57 5.70
N GLU A 174 -7.42 -10.42 4.57
CA GLU A 174 -6.44 -11.40 4.08
C GLU A 174 -5.32 -11.65 5.10
N ALA A 175 -4.89 -10.61 5.82
CA ALA A 175 -3.91 -10.73 6.88
C ALA A 175 -4.40 -11.57 8.07
N ASP A 176 -5.69 -11.52 8.41
CA ASP A 176 -6.26 -12.36 9.47
C ASP A 176 -6.24 -13.84 9.08
N LYS A 177 -6.54 -14.12 7.81
CA LYS A 177 -6.44 -15.49 7.25
C LYS A 177 -5.00 -15.99 7.32
N VAL A 178 -4.01 -15.16 6.98
CA VAL A 178 -2.57 -15.48 7.10
C VAL A 178 -2.16 -15.70 8.56
N ARG A 179 -2.59 -14.82 9.48
CA ARG A 179 -2.33 -15.00 10.92
C ARG A 179 -2.84 -16.35 11.41
N ASN A 180 -4.08 -16.65 11.09
CA ASN A 180 -4.72 -17.89 11.50
C ASN A 180 -3.99 -19.11 10.93
N TYR A 181 -3.60 -19.07 9.66
CA TYR A 181 -2.79 -20.10 9.03
C TYR A 181 -1.46 -20.33 9.77
N LEU A 182 -0.79 -19.26 10.17
CA LEU A 182 0.50 -19.35 10.86
C LEU A 182 0.40 -19.86 12.29
N LEU A 183 -0.73 -19.65 12.98
CA LEU A 183 -0.89 -19.91 14.42
C LEU A 183 -1.73 -21.16 14.73
N MET A 184 -2.79 -21.45 13.95
CA MET A 184 -3.79 -22.45 14.33
C MET A 184 -3.31 -23.90 14.37
N SER A 185 -2.20 -24.24 13.71
CA SER A 185 -1.65 -25.61 13.69
C SER A 185 -0.82 -25.97 14.94
N GLU A 186 -0.63 -25.02 15.85
CA GLU A 186 0.29 -25.14 16.98
C GLU A 186 -0.46 -25.35 18.31
N SER A 187 0.25 -25.82 19.35
CA SER A 187 -0.34 -25.88 20.72
C SER A 187 -0.64 -24.48 21.23
N LYS A 188 -1.57 -24.36 22.21
CA LYS A 188 -1.99 -23.08 22.78
C LYS A 188 -0.80 -22.24 23.27
N GLU A 189 0.14 -22.86 23.98
CA GLU A 189 1.32 -22.18 24.51
C GLU A 189 2.22 -21.63 23.37
N VAL A 190 2.33 -22.37 22.26
CA VAL A 190 3.11 -21.97 21.10
C VAL A 190 2.36 -20.88 20.32
N GLN A 191 1.03 -20.98 20.20
CA GLN A 191 0.20 -19.93 19.58
C GLN A 191 0.35 -18.61 20.32
N GLU A 192 0.24 -18.61 21.67
CA GLU A 192 0.44 -17.42 22.49
C GLU A 192 1.86 -16.85 22.32
N LYS A 193 2.89 -17.73 22.37
CA LYS A 193 4.28 -17.33 22.11
C LYS A 193 4.42 -16.62 20.75
N TYR A 194 3.91 -17.23 19.69
CA TYR A 194 4.05 -16.69 18.33
C TYR A 194 3.28 -15.39 18.15
N TYR A 195 2.10 -15.29 18.70
CA TYR A 195 1.32 -14.06 18.68
C TYR A 195 2.07 -12.91 19.36
N TYR A 196 2.48 -13.06 20.63
CA TYR A 196 3.11 -11.99 21.39
C TYR A 196 4.54 -11.66 20.97
N GLN A 197 5.30 -12.68 20.60
CA GLN A 197 6.69 -12.44 20.21
C GLN A 197 6.83 -11.88 18.80
N TYR A 198 5.91 -12.20 17.90
CA TYR A 198 6.02 -11.86 16.49
C TYR A 198 4.81 -11.09 15.95
N TRP A 199 3.63 -11.69 15.91
CA TRP A 199 2.50 -11.15 15.17
C TRP A 199 1.98 -9.81 15.71
N SER A 200 1.77 -9.65 17.01
CA SER A 200 1.34 -8.38 17.62
C SER A 200 2.31 -7.23 17.35
N LYS A 201 3.61 -7.55 17.20
CA LYS A 201 4.62 -6.54 16.82
C LYS A 201 4.55 -6.22 15.33
N ILE A 202 4.19 -7.19 14.48
CA ILE A 202 3.92 -6.94 13.06
C ILE A 202 2.72 -6.01 12.94
N GLU A 203 1.60 -6.28 13.60
CA GLU A 203 0.42 -5.42 13.66
C GLU A 203 0.79 -3.99 14.10
N LYS A 204 1.57 -3.86 15.17
CA LYS A 204 2.05 -2.56 15.63
C LYS A 204 2.95 -1.85 14.61
N ASN A 205 3.83 -2.57 13.92
CA ASN A 205 4.70 -2.00 12.91
C ASN A 205 3.95 -1.55 11.65
N THR A 206 2.76 -2.10 11.41
CA THR A 206 1.90 -1.80 10.26
C THR A 206 0.69 -0.93 10.63
N ASP A 207 0.66 -0.37 11.86
CA ASP A 207 -0.46 0.43 12.41
C ASP A 207 -1.83 -0.29 12.32
N GLY A 208 -1.84 -1.60 12.48
CA GLY A 208 -3.05 -2.43 12.38
C GLY A 208 -3.47 -2.79 10.96
N GLU A 209 -2.68 -2.46 9.93
CA GLU A 209 -2.96 -2.70 8.51
C GLU A 209 -1.94 -3.70 7.90
N PRO A 210 -1.83 -4.95 8.41
CA PRO A 210 -0.79 -5.88 7.97
C PRO A 210 -1.01 -6.44 6.56
N THR A 211 -2.20 -6.33 5.97
CA THR A 211 -2.52 -6.85 4.62
C THR A 211 -1.62 -6.25 3.55
N ALA A 212 -1.41 -4.93 3.55
CA ALA A 212 -0.53 -4.25 2.61
C ALA A 212 0.93 -4.69 2.77
N PHE A 213 1.39 -4.80 4.01
CA PHE A 213 2.74 -5.29 4.33
C PHE A 213 2.98 -6.73 3.83
N ILE A 214 2.04 -7.66 4.08
CA ILE A 214 2.17 -9.06 3.63
C ILE A 214 2.25 -9.13 2.10
N ARG A 215 1.43 -8.33 1.41
CA ARG A 215 1.48 -8.25 -0.05
C ARG A 215 2.85 -7.77 -0.55
N ASP A 216 3.41 -6.74 0.07
CA ASP A 216 4.72 -6.21 -0.29
C ASP A 216 5.83 -7.21 0.03
N TYR A 217 5.73 -7.93 1.16
CA TYR A 217 6.64 -9.02 1.51
C TYR A 217 6.60 -10.16 0.48
N LEU A 218 5.41 -10.63 0.09
CA LEU A 218 5.28 -11.64 -0.95
C LEU A 218 5.80 -11.15 -2.31
N THR A 219 5.57 -9.88 -2.64
CA THR A 219 6.12 -9.27 -3.84
C THR A 219 7.65 -9.34 -3.85
N ILE A 220 8.30 -9.08 -2.70
CA ILE A 220 9.75 -9.23 -2.55
C ILE A 220 10.19 -10.69 -2.78
N LYS A 221 9.45 -11.65 -2.21
CA LYS A 221 9.83 -13.08 -2.24
C LYS A 221 9.56 -13.72 -3.59
N ASN A 222 8.39 -13.48 -4.15
CA ASN A 222 7.91 -14.10 -5.39
C ASN A 222 8.29 -13.29 -6.63
N LYS A 223 8.74 -12.02 -6.46
CA LYS A 223 9.01 -11.06 -7.55
C LYS A 223 7.78 -10.81 -8.45
N VAL A 224 6.60 -11.09 -7.96
CA VAL A 224 5.30 -10.90 -8.60
C VAL A 224 4.38 -10.20 -7.61
N ILE A 225 3.57 -9.27 -8.10
CA ILE A 225 2.62 -8.54 -7.27
C ILE A 225 1.38 -9.41 -7.09
N SER A 226 1.15 -9.87 -5.86
CA SER A 226 -0.08 -10.59 -5.51
C SER A 226 -1.29 -9.67 -5.60
N SER A 227 -2.42 -10.21 -6.09
CA SER A 227 -3.71 -9.53 -5.97
C SER A 227 -4.11 -9.44 -4.50
N GLN A 228 -4.98 -8.51 -4.15
CA GLN A 228 -5.45 -8.41 -2.77
C GLN A 228 -6.38 -9.58 -2.41
N GLU A 229 -7.13 -10.09 -3.38
CA GLU A 229 -8.12 -11.16 -3.19
C GLU A 229 -7.46 -12.54 -3.06
N ASP A 230 -6.29 -12.75 -3.68
CA ASP A 230 -5.57 -14.03 -3.66
C ASP A 230 -4.44 -14.08 -2.64
N LEU A 231 -4.24 -13.02 -1.84
CA LEU A 231 -3.07 -12.84 -0.98
C LEU A 231 -2.84 -14.01 -0.02
N TYR A 232 -3.91 -14.51 0.59
CA TYR A 232 -3.84 -15.67 1.48
C TYR A 232 -3.37 -16.94 0.77
N PHE A 233 -3.90 -17.22 -0.41
CA PHE A 233 -3.52 -18.40 -1.19
C PHE A 233 -2.07 -18.29 -1.69
N ASP A 234 -1.65 -17.11 -2.13
CA ASP A 234 -0.28 -16.83 -2.53
C ASP A 234 0.69 -17.01 -1.37
N PHE A 235 0.30 -16.58 -0.14
CA PHE A 235 1.11 -16.76 1.06
C PHE A 235 1.24 -18.24 1.44
N LYS A 236 0.14 -18.98 1.40
CA LYS A 236 0.12 -20.41 1.68
C LYS A 236 1.01 -21.19 0.71
N GLN A 237 0.89 -20.89 -0.58
CA GLN A 237 1.73 -21.50 -1.62
C GLN A 237 3.21 -21.18 -1.40
N PHE A 238 3.53 -19.92 -1.05
CA PHE A 238 4.89 -19.51 -0.72
C PHE A 238 5.47 -20.34 0.45
N ASP A 239 4.70 -20.50 1.54
CA ASP A 239 5.13 -21.27 2.71
C ASP A 239 5.32 -22.76 2.38
N GLU A 240 4.41 -23.36 1.62
CA GLU A 240 4.47 -24.74 1.16
C GLU A 240 5.69 -24.99 0.24
N ASP A 241 6.03 -24.03 -0.62
CA ASP A 241 7.18 -24.13 -1.53
C ASP A 241 8.52 -23.96 -0.79
N LYS A 242 8.58 -23.03 0.16
CA LYS A 242 9.82 -22.71 0.90
C LYS A 242 10.09 -23.66 2.05
N LYS A 243 9.03 -24.19 2.69
CA LYS A 243 9.11 -25.11 3.85
C LYS A 243 10.03 -24.60 4.95
N MET A 244 9.96 -23.30 5.22
CA MET A 244 10.71 -22.67 6.30
C MET A 244 10.17 -23.14 7.67
N PRO A 245 11.02 -23.32 8.69
CA PRO A 245 10.55 -23.48 10.05
C PRO A 245 9.64 -22.31 10.46
N ARG A 246 8.52 -22.57 11.12
CA ARG A 246 7.49 -21.58 11.46
C ARG A 246 8.06 -20.37 12.20
N GLU A 247 8.92 -20.61 13.19
CA GLU A 247 9.55 -19.54 13.96
C GLU A 247 10.50 -18.67 13.12
N GLU A 248 11.19 -19.29 12.16
CA GLU A 248 12.08 -18.57 11.22
C GLU A 248 11.26 -17.65 10.29
N LEU A 249 10.16 -18.16 9.72
CA LEU A 249 9.24 -17.36 8.89
C LEU A 249 8.65 -16.17 9.66
N LEU A 250 8.18 -16.40 10.88
CA LEU A 250 7.64 -15.33 11.73
C LEU A 250 8.68 -14.29 12.10
N ASN A 251 9.91 -14.71 12.38
CA ASN A 251 11.02 -13.80 12.64
C ASN A 251 11.40 -12.99 11.40
N GLU A 252 11.37 -13.60 10.22
CA GLU A 252 11.62 -12.91 8.97
C GLU A 252 10.53 -11.86 8.68
N LEU A 253 9.26 -12.23 8.82
CA LEU A 253 8.13 -11.31 8.70
C LEU A 253 8.27 -10.12 9.68
N LEU A 254 8.57 -10.39 10.95
CA LEU A 254 8.80 -9.34 11.95
C LEU A 254 9.95 -8.42 11.55
N ASN A 255 11.05 -8.98 11.03
CA ASN A 255 12.18 -8.18 10.58
C ASN A 255 11.80 -7.25 9.41
N TYR A 256 11.12 -7.78 8.38
CA TYR A 256 10.65 -6.96 7.26
C TYR A 256 9.59 -5.93 7.69
N SER A 257 8.73 -6.22 8.66
CA SER A 257 7.74 -5.26 9.16
C SER A 257 8.39 -4.03 9.82
N ARG A 258 9.58 -4.16 10.41
CA ARG A 258 10.36 -3.03 10.94
C ARG A 258 10.83 -2.12 9.81
N TYR A 259 11.29 -2.68 8.68
CA TYR A 259 11.68 -1.89 7.52
C TYR A 259 10.48 -1.27 6.81
N TYR A 260 9.34 -1.97 6.80
CA TYR A 260 8.07 -1.40 6.35
C TYR A 260 7.72 -0.15 7.16
N ARG A 261 7.77 -0.22 8.51
CA ARG A 261 7.53 0.92 9.38
C ARG A 261 8.50 2.06 9.14
N LYS A 262 9.82 1.76 9.07
CA LYS A 262 10.84 2.76 8.75
C LYS A 262 10.51 3.52 7.46
N ALA A 263 10.11 2.81 6.41
CA ALA A 263 9.78 3.39 5.11
C ALA A 263 8.46 4.16 5.13
N ALA A 264 7.39 3.58 5.68
CA ALA A 264 6.04 4.15 5.66
C ALA A 264 5.92 5.41 6.52
N LYS A 265 6.63 5.46 7.66
CA LYS A 265 6.54 6.55 8.65
C LYS A 265 7.73 7.50 8.64
N GLY A 266 8.81 7.14 7.94
CA GLY A 266 10.07 7.88 8.09
C GLY A 266 10.54 7.82 9.54
N GLU A 267 10.76 6.61 10.04
CA GLU A 267 11.24 6.34 11.41
C GLU A 267 12.54 5.53 11.37
N THR A 268 13.52 5.99 10.59
CA THR A 268 14.85 5.36 10.52
C THR A 268 15.71 5.74 11.72
N GLY A 269 15.37 6.83 12.41
CA GLY A 269 16.18 7.47 13.44
C GLY A 269 17.23 8.44 12.89
N ILE A 270 17.22 8.70 11.59
CA ILE A 270 18.11 9.63 10.90
C ILE A 270 17.24 10.71 10.25
N GLU A 271 17.22 11.91 10.82
CA GLU A 271 16.30 13.00 10.49
C GLU A 271 16.18 13.26 8.97
N GLN A 272 17.33 13.36 8.28
CA GLN A 272 17.30 13.64 6.83
C GLN A 272 16.68 12.52 6.00
N LEU A 273 16.82 11.25 6.39
CA LEU A 273 16.16 10.12 5.74
C LEU A 273 14.66 10.10 6.09
N ASP A 274 14.33 10.40 7.34
CA ASP A 274 12.96 10.41 7.83
C ASP A 274 12.12 11.48 7.10
N ILE A 275 12.67 12.67 6.92
CA ILE A 275 12.04 13.74 6.12
C ILE A 275 11.83 13.27 4.68
N LYS A 276 12.86 12.71 4.05
CA LYS A 276 12.80 12.25 2.65
C LYS A 276 11.75 11.14 2.46
N LEU A 277 11.71 10.15 3.35
CA LEU A 277 10.72 9.07 3.31
C LEU A 277 9.29 9.59 3.52
N LYS A 278 9.07 10.54 4.44
CA LYS A 278 7.77 11.19 4.62
C LYS A 278 7.32 11.95 3.37
N GLN A 279 8.22 12.64 2.70
CA GLN A 279 7.93 13.31 1.44
C GLN A 279 7.54 12.31 0.34
N LEU A 280 8.28 11.20 0.22
CA LEU A 280 7.96 10.12 -0.73
C LEU A 280 6.62 9.44 -0.39
N ALA A 281 6.33 9.18 0.88
CA ALA A 281 5.05 8.61 1.31
C ALA A 281 3.87 9.53 0.96
N SER A 282 4.03 10.86 1.07
CA SER A 282 2.97 11.84 0.78
C SER A 282 2.47 11.81 -0.67
N ILE A 283 3.29 11.36 -1.62
CA ILE A 283 2.88 11.20 -3.03
C ILE A 283 2.27 9.84 -3.35
N GLY A 284 1.95 9.04 -2.33
CA GLY A 284 1.38 7.72 -2.52
C GLY A 284 2.37 6.73 -3.13
N SER A 285 3.66 6.87 -2.82
CA SER A 285 4.72 5.97 -3.32
C SER A 285 4.69 4.57 -2.68
N ASN A 286 3.53 4.13 -2.19
CA ASN A 286 3.36 2.79 -1.60
C ASN A 286 3.78 1.67 -2.56
N VAL A 287 3.69 1.91 -3.86
CA VAL A 287 4.20 0.99 -4.89
C VAL A 287 5.72 0.78 -4.81
N CYS A 288 6.45 1.66 -4.14
CA CYS A 288 7.89 1.53 -3.92
C CYS A 288 8.25 0.74 -2.65
N MET A 289 7.27 0.36 -1.81
CA MET A 289 7.51 -0.31 -0.53
C MET A 289 8.36 -1.58 -0.66
N PRO A 290 8.15 -2.47 -1.66
CA PRO A 290 9.02 -3.62 -1.83
C PRO A 290 10.49 -3.24 -2.02
N PHE A 291 10.77 -2.15 -2.75
CA PHE A 291 12.12 -1.62 -2.91
C PHE A 291 12.66 -1.02 -1.62
N TYR A 292 11.89 -0.15 -0.95
CA TYR A 292 12.34 0.50 0.29
C TYR A 292 12.67 -0.51 1.39
N MET A 293 11.81 -1.51 1.59
CA MET A 293 12.04 -2.57 2.59
C MET A 293 13.35 -3.32 2.34
N GLN A 294 13.59 -3.73 1.09
CA GLN A 294 14.82 -4.44 0.70
C GLN A 294 16.05 -3.53 0.81
N PHE A 295 15.94 -2.31 0.32
CA PHE A 295 17.05 -1.36 0.31
C PHE A 295 17.48 -0.95 1.72
N LEU A 296 16.53 -0.58 2.60
CA LEU A 296 16.83 -0.19 3.98
C LEU A 296 17.42 -1.37 4.77
N LYS A 297 16.90 -2.58 4.54
CA LYS A 297 17.48 -3.81 5.12
C LYS A 297 18.91 -4.01 4.65
N TYR A 298 19.15 -3.94 3.34
CA TYR A 298 20.49 -4.06 2.76
C TYR A 298 21.44 -2.98 3.29
N ALA A 299 20.97 -1.75 3.43
CA ALA A 299 21.76 -0.63 3.95
C ALA A 299 22.21 -0.87 5.40
N ASP A 300 21.28 -1.34 6.25
CA ASP A 300 21.60 -1.66 7.65
C ASP A 300 22.59 -2.85 7.75
N GLU A 301 22.34 -3.93 6.99
CA GLU A 301 23.17 -5.13 7.03
C GLU A 301 24.60 -4.93 6.47
N ASN A 302 24.76 -4.01 5.53
CA ASN A 302 26.05 -3.72 4.88
C ASN A 302 26.68 -2.40 5.34
N GLY A 303 26.10 -1.72 6.33
CA GLY A 303 26.64 -0.49 6.88
C GLY A 303 26.73 0.66 5.86
N LEU A 304 25.75 0.78 4.95
CA LEU A 304 25.76 1.85 3.95
C LEU A 304 25.68 3.22 4.63
N GLY A 305 26.62 4.10 4.28
CA GLY A 305 26.64 5.47 4.80
C GLY A 305 25.36 6.24 4.50
N VAL A 306 24.98 7.13 5.40
CA VAL A 306 23.73 7.92 5.32
C VAL A 306 23.64 8.71 4.01
N ASN A 307 24.74 9.22 3.49
CA ASN A 307 24.77 9.97 2.23
C ASN A 307 24.33 9.08 1.05
N ILE A 308 24.82 7.83 0.99
CA ILE A 308 24.41 6.88 -0.08
C ILE A 308 22.92 6.55 0.05
N GLN A 309 22.44 6.33 1.27
CA GLN A 309 21.01 6.09 1.51
C GLN A 309 20.15 7.27 1.05
N TYR A 310 20.59 8.50 1.36
CA TYR A 310 19.89 9.71 0.91
C TYR A 310 19.89 9.84 -0.61
N GLU A 311 21.02 9.61 -1.27
CA GLU A 311 21.16 9.66 -2.72
C GLU A 311 20.22 8.64 -3.42
N VAL A 312 20.10 7.43 -2.88
CA VAL A 312 19.18 6.41 -3.41
C VAL A 312 17.74 6.90 -3.35
N LEU A 313 17.30 7.44 -2.21
CA LEU A 313 15.97 8.00 -2.04
C LEU A 313 15.75 9.23 -2.95
N ASP A 314 16.80 10.02 -3.19
CA ASP A 314 16.76 11.18 -4.08
C ASP A 314 16.58 10.77 -5.55
N VAL A 315 17.25 9.70 -5.98
CA VAL A 315 17.04 9.11 -7.32
C VAL A 315 15.58 8.64 -7.49
N VAL A 316 15.00 8.00 -6.48
CA VAL A 316 13.59 7.58 -6.51
C VAL A 316 12.67 8.80 -6.57
N GLU A 317 12.91 9.83 -5.75
CA GLU A 317 12.14 11.09 -5.80
C GLU A 317 12.21 11.74 -7.17
N ASN A 318 13.41 11.82 -7.75
CA ASN A 318 13.65 12.38 -9.08
C ASN A 318 12.83 11.63 -10.15
N TYR A 319 12.88 10.30 -10.12
CA TYR A 319 12.10 9.48 -11.04
C TYR A 319 10.59 9.76 -10.91
N TRP A 320 10.07 9.84 -9.68
CA TRP A 320 8.68 10.17 -9.42
C TRP A 320 8.30 11.58 -9.90
N ALA A 321 9.06 12.61 -9.52
CA ALA A 321 8.77 13.99 -9.86
C ALA A 321 8.71 14.21 -11.39
N ARG A 322 9.66 13.64 -12.11
CA ARG A 322 9.72 13.73 -13.59
C ARG A 322 8.53 12.99 -14.21
N ARG A 323 8.12 11.83 -13.71
CA ARG A 323 6.93 11.11 -14.21
C ARG A 323 5.63 11.85 -13.91
N ILE A 324 5.50 12.42 -12.71
CA ILE A 324 4.32 13.21 -12.34
C ILE A 324 4.16 14.40 -13.28
N ILE A 325 5.23 15.14 -13.55
CA ILE A 325 5.16 16.30 -14.45
C ILE A 325 4.87 15.91 -15.89
N CYS A 326 5.44 14.82 -16.38
CA CYS A 326 5.16 14.27 -17.70
C CYS A 326 3.76 13.64 -17.81
N GLY A 327 3.06 13.43 -16.71
CA GLY A 327 1.72 12.82 -16.70
C GLY A 327 1.70 11.33 -16.97
N TRP A 328 2.81 10.66 -16.76
CA TRP A 328 2.91 9.23 -16.99
C TRP A 328 2.28 8.42 -15.85
N PRO A 329 1.60 7.29 -16.16
CA PRO A 329 0.87 6.52 -15.16
C PRO A 329 1.76 6.00 -14.02
N ALA A 330 1.26 6.10 -12.78
CA ALA A 330 1.96 5.61 -11.59
C ALA A 330 1.89 4.09 -11.41
N ASN A 331 0.81 3.45 -11.89
CA ASN A 331 0.57 2.00 -11.72
C ASN A 331 1.68 1.11 -12.32
N VAL A 332 2.35 1.59 -13.35
CA VAL A 332 3.47 0.89 -13.98
C VAL A 332 4.68 0.80 -13.06
N MET A 333 4.83 1.74 -12.14
CA MET A 333 5.96 1.79 -11.20
C MET A 333 5.99 0.58 -10.26
N SER A 334 4.83 -0.05 -9.98
CA SER A 334 4.76 -1.24 -9.11
C SER A 334 5.67 -2.37 -9.58
N LYS A 335 5.65 -2.68 -10.88
CA LYS A 335 6.50 -3.72 -11.46
C LYS A 335 7.99 -3.35 -11.40
N THR A 336 8.30 -2.10 -11.73
CA THR A 336 9.67 -1.59 -11.66
C THR A 336 10.23 -1.72 -10.25
N PHE A 337 9.52 -1.25 -9.23
CA PHE A 337 10.01 -1.25 -7.86
C PHE A 337 9.97 -2.63 -7.19
N ALA A 338 9.11 -3.55 -7.64
CA ALA A 338 9.12 -4.93 -7.20
C ALA A 338 10.48 -5.63 -7.47
N LEU A 339 11.13 -5.30 -8.59
CA LEU A 339 12.34 -5.95 -9.05
C LEU A 339 13.62 -5.11 -8.86
N LEU A 340 13.51 -3.81 -8.63
CA LEU A 340 14.60 -2.85 -8.73
C LEU A 340 15.81 -3.20 -7.83
N HIS A 341 15.58 -3.58 -6.56
CA HIS A 341 16.65 -4.02 -5.68
C HIS A 341 17.30 -5.32 -6.17
N SER A 342 16.49 -6.29 -6.61
CA SER A 342 16.98 -7.57 -7.15
C SER A 342 17.83 -7.36 -8.41
N ASP A 343 17.48 -6.39 -9.24
CA ASP A 343 18.24 -6.01 -10.44
C ASP A 343 19.60 -5.43 -10.07
N VAL A 344 19.64 -4.52 -9.07
CA VAL A 344 20.91 -4.00 -8.53
C VAL A 344 21.77 -5.14 -7.97
N MET A 345 21.20 -6.05 -7.16
CA MET A 345 21.91 -7.18 -6.58
C MET A 345 22.37 -8.20 -7.64
N ARG A 346 21.69 -8.25 -8.78
CA ARG A 346 22.17 -9.07 -9.92
C ARG A 346 23.50 -8.57 -10.45
N VAL A 347 23.69 -7.26 -10.52
CA VAL A 347 24.98 -6.66 -10.93
C VAL A 347 26.10 -7.10 -9.96
N TYR A 348 25.88 -6.98 -8.64
CA TYR A 348 26.86 -7.44 -7.64
C TYR A 348 27.21 -8.92 -7.81
N ARG A 349 26.24 -9.79 -8.02
CA ARG A 349 26.45 -11.23 -8.24
C ARG A 349 27.22 -11.52 -9.53
N ILE A 350 27.02 -10.75 -10.59
CA ILE A 350 27.78 -10.91 -11.85
C ILE A 350 29.24 -10.54 -11.62
N HIS A 351 29.51 -9.46 -10.89
CA HIS A 351 30.86 -9.06 -10.53
C HIS A 351 31.56 -10.12 -9.67
N GLU A 352 30.89 -10.61 -8.63
CA GLU A 352 31.39 -11.66 -7.74
C GLU A 352 31.76 -12.94 -8.51
N LYS A 353 30.86 -13.42 -9.38
CA LYS A 353 31.12 -14.62 -10.22
C LYS A 353 32.30 -14.46 -11.16
N ARG A 354 32.65 -13.25 -11.53
CA ARG A 354 33.78 -12.94 -12.42
C ARG A 354 35.07 -12.60 -11.65
N GLY A 355 35.00 -12.53 -10.33
CA GLY A 355 36.13 -12.12 -9.49
C GLY A 355 36.56 -10.67 -9.71
N VAL A 356 35.63 -9.79 -10.11
CA VAL A 356 35.88 -8.36 -10.34
C VAL A 356 35.13 -7.55 -9.30
N ASP A 357 35.86 -6.72 -8.56
CA ASP A 357 35.24 -5.88 -7.54
C ASP A 357 34.34 -4.81 -8.14
N VAL A 358 33.24 -4.53 -7.47
CA VAL A 358 32.37 -3.38 -7.79
C VAL A 358 33.05 -2.12 -7.24
N THR A 359 33.46 -1.22 -8.13
CA THR A 359 34.20 0.00 -7.76
C THR A 359 33.30 1.23 -7.58
N VAL A 360 31.99 1.11 -7.91
CA VAL A 360 31.01 2.20 -7.81
C VAL A 360 30.01 1.96 -6.70
N SER A 361 29.32 3.02 -6.25
CA SER A 361 28.32 2.92 -5.20
C SER A 361 27.05 2.20 -5.68
N TYR A 362 26.25 1.74 -4.70
CA TYR A 362 24.90 1.21 -4.96
C TYR A 362 24.06 2.18 -5.79
N THR A 363 24.15 3.49 -5.53
CA THR A 363 23.42 4.54 -6.24
C THR A 363 23.74 4.56 -7.73
N GLU A 364 25.02 4.37 -8.10
CA GLU A 364 25.43 4.37 -9.51
C GLU A 364 24.86 3.17 -10.28
N ILE A 365 24.85 2.00 -9.65
CA ILE A 365 24.24 0.81 -10.24
C ILE A 365 22.71 1.01 -10.34
N LEU A 366 22.07 1.57 -9.32
CA LEU A 366 20.64 1.90 -9.34
C LEU A 366 20.29 2.83 -10.51
N LYS A 367 21.05 3.91 -10.69
CA LYS A 367 20.88 4.84 -11.81
C LYS A 367 21.01 4.12 -13.17
N TYR A 368 22.02 3.26 -13.30
CA TYR A 368 22.20 2.43 -14.50
C TYR A 368 20.97 1.58 -14.79
N ILE A 369 20.47 0.86 -13.79
CA ILE A 369 19.29 -0.01 -13.95
C ILE A 369 18.05 0.82 -14.37
N ILE A 370 17.83 1.97 -13.73
CA ILE A 370 16.69 2.86 -14.05
C ILE A 370 16.82 3.39 -15.49
N LEU A 371 18.02 3.83 -15.92
CA LEU A 371 18.25 4.34 -17.25
C LEU A 371 18.13 3.26 -18.36
N LYS A 372 18.28 1.99 -18.01
CA LYS A 372 18.08 0.85 -18.93
C LYS A 372 16.63 0.45 -19.10
N LYS A 373 15.71 0.91 -18.22
CA LYS A 373 14.29 0.60 -18.34
C LYS A 373 13.73 1.16 -19.66
N GLN A 374 12.91 0.35 -20.34
CA GLN A 374 12.27 0.68 -21.60
C GLN A 374 10.74 0.71 -21.44
N GLY A 375 10.03 1.04 -22.52
CA GLY A 375 8.58 1.04 -22.56
C GLY A 375 7.98 1.97 -21.51
N THR A 376 7.08 1.45 -20.71
CA THR A 376 6.36 2.24 -19.71
C THR A 376 7.20 2.57 -18.46
N GLY A 377 8.30 1.85 -18.23
CA GLY A 377 9.24 2.07 -17.14
C GLY A 377 10.36 3.08 -17.44
N VAL A 378 10.40 3.69 -18.62
CA VAL A 378 11.47 4.59 -19.02
C VAL A 378 11.61 5.81 -18.10
N PHE A 379 12.85 6.25 -17.85
CA PHE A 379 13.12 7.47 -17.10
C PHE A 379 12.85 8.70 -18.00
N PRO A 380 12.01 9.67 -17.57
CA PRO A 380 11.70 10.84 -18.41
C PRO A 380 12.92 11.73 -18.63
N THR A 381 13.28 11.93 -19.92
CA THR A 381 14.40 12.80 -20.31
C THR A 381 14.08 14.28 -20.13
N ASP A 382 15.08 15.15 -20.25
CA ASP A 382 14.87 16.60 -20.24
C ASP A 382 13.93 17.05 -21.36
N GLY A 383 14.00 16.42 -22.56
CA GLY A 383 13.06 16.70 -23.64
C GLY A 383 11.61 16.43 -23.26
N HIS A 384 11.33 15.28 -22.63
CA HIS A 384 9.97 14.97 -22.13
C HIS A 384 9.48 15.99 -21.10
N VAL A 385 10.38 16.48 -20.23
CA VAL A 385 10.06 17.50 -19.23
C VAL A 385 9.84 18.86 -19.89
N ASP A 386 10.68 19.26 -20.83
CA ASP A 386 10.57 20.52 -21.57
C ASP A 386 9.23 20.63 -22.33
N ASP A 387 8.78 19.52 -22.93
CA ASP A 387 7.50 19.45 -23.63
C ASP A 387 6.29 19.47 -22.68
N SER A 388 6.41 18.80 -21.53
CA SER A 388 5.27 18.57 -20.64
C SER A 388 5.06 19.70 -19.62
N PHE A 389 6.12 20.24 -19.02
CA PHE A 389 6.06 21.18 -17.91
C PHE A 389 5.24 22.45 -18.22
N PRO A 390 5.41 23.14 -19.39
CA PRO A 390 4.72 24.39 -19.66
C PRO A 390 3.20 24.26 -19.73
N GLN A 391 2.71 23.10 -20.15
CA GLN A 391 1.29 22.84 -20.36
C GLN A 391 0.66 21.96 -19.25
N ARG A 392 1.48 21.48 -18.31
CA ARG A 392 0.98 20.59 -17.23
C ARG A 392 0.05 21.33 -16.29
N GLN A 393 -1.21 20.90 -16.24
CA GLN A 393 -2.23 21.51 -15.37
C GLN A 393 -2.08 21.01 -13.94
N VAL A 394 -1.07 21.55 -13.23
CA VAL A 394 -0.65 21.13 -11.88
C VAL A 394 -1.78 21.22 -10.87
N TYR A 395 -2.61 22.27 -10.97
CA TYR A 395 -3.76 22.42 -10.04
C TYR A 395 -4.79 21.30 -10.16
N LYS A 396 -4.92 20.67 -11.32
CA LYS A 396 -5.86 19.56 -11.56
C LYS A 396 -5.30 18.19 -11.21
N MET A 397 -4.03 18.11 -10.81
CA MET A 397 -3.44 16.86 -10.31
C MET A 397 -4.08 16.42 -8.98
N PRO A 398 -3.92 15.15 -8.58
CA PRO A 398 -4.24 14.69 -7.23
C PRO A 398 -3.66 15.64 -6.18
N PRO A 399 -4.38 15.93 -5.08
CA PRO A 399 -3.93 16.86 -4.03
C PRO A 399 -2.51 16.58 -3.52
N SER A 400 -2.15 15.30 -3.32
CA SER A 400 -0.82 14.88 -2.87
C SER A 400 0.30 15.27 -3.84
N TYR A 401 0.10 15.05 -5.16
CA TYR A 401 1.11 15.37 -6.16
C TYR A 401 1.37 16.88 -6.27
N ARG A 402 0.30 17.68 -6.29
CA ARG A 402 0.46 19.13 -6.37
C ARG A 402 1.06 19.72 -5.10
N ALA A 403 0.69 19.21 -3.92
CA ALA A 403 1.26 19.64 -2.64
C ALA A 403 2.75 19.30 -2.57
N PHE A 404 3.15 18.09 -2.95
CA PHE A 404 4.53 17.66 -3.05
C PHE A 404 5.36 18.55 -4.00
N LEU A 405 4.88 18.73 -5.23
CA LEU A 405 5.62 19.54 -6.22
C LEU A 405 5.80 20.99 -5.75
N LEU A 406 4.74 21.61 -5.21
CA LEU A 406 4.79 22.98 -4.73
C LEU A 406 5.69 23.11 -3.48
N GLU A 407 5.59 22.19 -2.53
CA GLU A 407 6.46 22.15 -1.34
C GLU A 407 7.93 22.01 -1.73
N ARG A 408 8.24 21.08 -2.63
CA ARG A 408 9.62 20.86 -3.08
C ARG A 408 10.16 22.04 -3.89
N MET A 409 9.35 22.64 -4.75
CA MET A 409 9.70 23.84 -5.52
C MET A 409 9.86 25.07 -4.61
N GLU A 410 9.04 25.20 -3.57
CA GLU A 410 9.16 26.28 -2.58
C GLU A 410 10.46 26.17 -1.78
N ASN A 411 10.68 24.98 -1.20
CA ASN A 411 11.81 24.74 -0.31
C ASN A 411 13.15 24.56 -1.05
N GLN A 412 13.12 24.02 -2.25
CA GLN A 412 14.31 23.60 -3.01
C GLN A 412 15.33 22.88 -2.11
N ASN A 413 16.61 23.26 -2.19
CA ASN A 413 17.68 22.72 -1.37
C ASN A 413 18.06 23.66 -0.21
N SER A 414 17.13 24.53 0.21
CA SER A 414 17.37 25.43 1.34
C SER A 414 17.60 24.66 2.65
N LYS A 415 18.55 25.10 3.44
CA LYS A 415 18.75 24.61 4.82
C LYS A 415 17.67 25.14 5.78
N GLU A 416 17.08 26.29 5.46
CA GLU A 416 15.98 26.93 6.20
C GLU A 416 14.62 26.46 5.63
N ARG A 417 14.37 25.16 5.66
CA ARG A 417 13.15 24.57 5.12
C ARG A 417 11.96 24.87 6.01
N ASP A 418 10.87 25.32 5.43
CA ASP A 418 9.55 25.19 6.06
C ASP A 418 8.99 23.79 5.78
N SER A 419 9.40 22.82 6.60
CA SER A 419 8.95 21.43 6.52
C SER A 419 7.45 21.25 6.78
N LEU A 420 6.75 22.34 7.12
CA LEU A 420 5.35 22.34 7.50
C LEU A 420 4.41 22.84 6.38
N ILE A 421 4.91 23.05 5.15
CA ILE A 421 4.06 23.59 4.06
C ILE A 421 2.89 22.65 3.79
N ILE A 422 3.11 21.35 3.64
CA ILE A 422 2.04 20.37 3.43
C ILE A 422 1.07 20.39 4.59
N GLN A 423 1.57 20.32 5.83
CA GLN A 423 0.76 20.39 7.04
C GLN A 423 -0.05 21.70 7.11
N LYS A 424 0.57 22.86 6.84
CA LYS A 424 -0.12 24.15 6.79
C LYS A 424 -1.20 24.21 5.71
N MET A 425 -1.01 23.48 4.59
CA MET A 425 -2.03 23.33 3.56
C MET A 425 -3.21 22.48 4.04
N GLU A 426 -2.93 21.37 4.73
CA GLU A 426 -3.96 20.50 5.33
C GLU A 426 -4.76 21.21 6.42
N GLU A 427 -4.09 22.02 7.24
CA GLU A 427 -4.72 22.89 8.25
C GLU A 427 -5.46 24.11 7.67
N GLY A 428 -5.38 24.31 6.34
CA GLY A 428 -6.01 25.45 5.65
C GLY A 428 -5.35 26.81 5.94
N LYS A 429 -4.15 26.84 6.54
CA LYS A 429 -3.37 28.07 6.81
C LYS A 429 -2.70 28.63 5.56
N ILE A 430 -2.36 27.75 4.62
CA ILE A 430 -1.78 28.06 3.31
C ILE A 430 -2.62 27.37 2.25
N SER A 431 -2.81 28.02 1.13
CA SER A 431 -3.49 27.43 -0.03
C SER A 431 -2.81 27.82 -1.34
N ILE A 432 -3.18 27.11 -2.40
CA ILE A 432 -2.68 27.40 -3.75
C ILE A 432 -3.50 28.56 -4.31
N GLU A 433 -2.84 29.62 -4.65
CA GLU A 433 -3.39 30.82 -5.27
C GLU A 433 -3.21 30.77 -6.80
N HIS A 434 -4.28 31.10 -7.51
CA HIS A 434 -4.21 31.46 -8.94
C HIS A 434 -3.90 32.93 -9.08
N ILE A 435 -2.73 33.28 -9.54
CA ILE A 435 -2.31 34.70 -9.71
C ILE A 435 -3.29 35.40 -10.66
N MET A 436 -3.46 34.89 -11.89
CA MET A 436 -4.58 35.17 -12.77
C MET A 436 -5.77 34.34 -12.29
N PRO A 437 -6.89 34.96 -11.92
CA PRO A 437 -8.00 34.27 -11.25
C PRO A 437 -8.79 33.36 -12.19
N GLN A 438 -9.50 32.40 -11.61
CA GLN A 438 -10.36 31.49 -12.38
C GLN A 438 -11.50 32.21 -13.11
N ASN A 439 -11.98 33.34 -12.59
CA ASN A 439 -13.00 34.17 -13.21
C ASN A 439 -12.42 35.54 -13.53
N LEU A 440 -12.18 35.81 -14.84
CA LEU A 440 -11.65 37.07 -15.31
C LEU A 440 -12.73 38.16 -15.24
N ASN A 441 -12.44 39.24 -14.51
CA ASN A 441 -13.27 40.47 -14.57
C ASN A 441 -12.79 41.36 -15.73
N ALA A 442 -13.47 42.49 -15.94
CA ALA A 442 -13.18 43.42 -17.04
C ALA A 442 -11.73 43.95 -17.00
N GLN A 443 -11.19 44.20 -15.81
CA GLN A 443 -9.81 44.68 -15.66
C GLN A 443 -8.80 43.59 -16.08
N TRP A 444 -8.98 42.33 -15.64
CA TRP A 444 -8.15 41.23 -16.06
C TRP A 444 -8.19 40.98 -17.57
N LYS A 445 -9.38 41.09 -18.20
CA LYS A 445 -9.49 40.98 -19.65
C LYS A 445 -8.76 42.10 -20.39
N LYS A 446 -8.79 43.32 -19.81
CA LYS A 446 -8.03 44.45 -20.36
C LYS A 446 -6.52 44.24 -20.23
N ASP A 447 -6.06 43.79 -19.07
CA ASP A 447 -4.63 43.61 -18.80
C ASP A 447 -4.01 42.45 -19.63
N LEU A 448 -4.77 41.38 -19.84
CA LEU A 448 -4.35 40.23 -20.68
C LEU A 448 -4.49 40.50 -22.19
N GLY A 449 -5.28 41.51 -22.57
CA GLY A 449 -5.47 41.89 -23.98
C GLY A 449 -6.53 41.03 -24.71
N PRO A 450 -6.57 41.12 -26.06
CA PRO A 450 -7.65 40.51 -26.83
C PRO A 450 -7.77 39.00 -26.74
N ASN A 451 -6.66 38.31 -26.44
CA ASN A 451 -6.63 36.85 -26.28
C ASN A 451 -6.77 36.36 -24.83
N ALA A 452 -7.37 37.19 -23.94
CA ALA A 452 -7.46 36.91 -22.49
C ALA A 452 -8.05 35.52 -22.16
N ASP A 453 -9.08 35.10 -22.88
CA ASP A 453 -9.72 33.81 -22.64
C ASP A 453 -8.83 32.64 -23.11
N GLU A 454 -8.09 32.77 -24.20
CA GLU A 454 -7.11 31.78 -24.68
C GLU A 454 -5.91 31.67 -23.72
N VAL A 455 -5.39 32.80 -23.23
CA VAL A 455 -4.31 32.85 -22.24
C VAL A 455 -4.75 32.15 -20.94
N LYS A 456 -5.98 32.42 -20.50
CA LYS A 456 -6.56 31.77 -19.35
C LYS A 456 -6.64 30.26 -19.54
N ASP A 457 -7.21 29.77 -20.65
CA ASP A 457 -7.39 28.35 -20.91
C ASP A 457 -6.05 27.61 -20.94
N LYS A 458 -5.02 28.26 -21.46
CA LYS A 458 -3.66 27.70 -21.58
C LYS A 458 -2.92 27.66 -20.25
N TYR A 459 -2.95 28.74 -19.45
CA TYR A 459 -2.03 28.88 -18.32
C TYR A 459 -2.70 28.79 -16.95
N LEU A 460 -4.03 28.86 -16.84
CA LEU A 460 -4.74 29.01 -15.54
C LEU A 460 -4.25 28.02 -14.48
N HIS A 461 -4.13 26.77 -14.83
CA HIS A 461 -3.82 25.69 -13.90
C HIS A 461 -2.37 25.19 -13.95
N THR A 462 -1.50 25.88 -14.71
CA THR A 462 -0.09 25.55 -14.85
C THR A 462 0.76 26.15 -13.74
N PHE A 463 1.97 25.67 -13.55
CA PHE A 463 2.92 26.25 -12.59
C PHE A 463 3.12 27.75 -12.80
N ALA A 464 3.11 28.20 -14.06
CA ALA A 464 3.28 29.61 -14.44
C ALA A 464 2.31 30.54 -13.71
N ASN A 465 1.11 30.06 -13.37
CA ASN A 465 0.05 30.87 -12.75
C ASN A 465 -0.26 30.49 -11.29
N LEU A 466 0.50 29.59 -10.67
CA LEU A 466 0.26 29.11 -9.30
C LEU A 466 1.32 29.61 -8.33
N THR A 467 0.90 29.98 -7.13
CA THR A 467 1.78 30.30 -5.99
C THR A 467 1.12 29.85 -4.69
N LEU A 468 1.82 30.02 -3.56
CA LEU A 468 1.32 29.75 -2.21
C LEU A 468 0.94 31.05 -1.50
N THR A 469 -0.16 31.04 -0.74
CA THR A 469 -0.61 32.17 0.06
C THR A 469 -1.46 31.74 1.25
N GLY A 470 -1.49 32.54 2.29
CA GLY A 470 -2.51 32.50 3.35
C GLY A 470 -3.74 33.38 3.07
N TYR A 471 -3.78 34.11 1.94
CA TYR A 471 -4.78 35.15 1.63
C TYR A 471 -5.61 34.86 0.39
N ASN A 472 -5.79 33.59 0.03
CA ASN A 472 -6.46 33.21 -1.22
C ASN A 472 -7.89 33.78 -1.33
N SER A 473 -8.67 33.73 -0.23
CA SER A 473 -10.02 34.29 -0.18
C SER A 473 -10.04 35.82 -0.33
N GLU A 474 -9.02 36.47 0.18
CA GLU A 474 -8.87 37.91 0.14
C GLU A 474 -8.43 38.41 -1.24
N TYR A 475 -7.49 37.67 -1.88
CA TYR A 475 -7.06 37.99 -3.23
C TYR A 475 -8.17 37.83 -4.27
N SER A 476 -8.91 36.74 -4.23
CA SER A 476 -10.08 36.51 -5.11
C SER A 476 -9.76 36.90 -6.59
N ASN A 477 -10.68 37.62 -7.25
CA ASN A 477 -10.51 38.11 -8.63
C ASN A 477 -10.05 39.58 -8.71
N ARG A 478 -9.42 40.15 -7.66
CA ARG A 478 -8.91 41.52 -7.66
C ARG A 478 -7.89 41.73 -8.76
N PRO A 479 -7.79 42.99 -9.28
CA PRO A 479 -6.74 43.34 -10.25
C PRO A 479 -5.35 42.97 -9.76
N TYR A 480 -4.46 42.57 -10.68
CA TYR A 480 -3.09 42.12 -10.34
C TYR A 480 -2.34 43.16 -9.49
N ILE A 481 -2.43 44.44 -9.83
CA ILE A 481 -1.72 45.51 -9.12
C ILE A 481 -2.18 45.65 -7.65
N GLU A 482 -3.43 45.35 -7.34
CA GLU A 482 -3.91 45.30 -5.96
C GLU A 482 -3.34 44.11 -5.19
N LYS A 483 -3.34 42.93 -5.83
CA LYS A 483 -2.71 41.73 -5.27
C LYS A 483 -1.19 41.91 -5.10
N TRP A 484 -0.56 42.66 -6.01
CA TRP A 484 0.86 42.93 -5.96
C TRP A 484 1.26 43.86 -4.81
N ASN A 485 0.47 44.97 -4.60
CA ASN A 485 0.72 45.94 -3.53
C ASN A 485 0.34 45.41 -2.15
N GLY A 486 -0.65 44.53 -2.07
CA GLY A 486 -1.38 44.27 -0.84
C GLY A 486 -2.34 45.42 -0.48
N TYR A 487 -3.20 45.20 0.49
CA TYR A 487 -4.19 46.19 0.92
C TYR A 487 -4.69 45.88 2.32
N THR A 488 -5.38 46.85 2.92
CA THR A 488 -6.00 46.68 4.23
C THR A 488 -7.50 46.89 4.11
N PHE A 489 -8.30 46.08 4.80
CA PHE A 489 -9.74 46.21 4.83
C PHE A 489 -10.32 45.82 6.20
N LYS A 490 -11.53 46.30 6.50
CA LYS A 490 -12.23 45.93 7.73
C LYS A 490 -13.11 44.70 7.48
N LYS A 491 -12.96 43.67 8.29
CA LYS A 491 -13.76 42.45 8.27
C LYS A 491 -14.59 42.37 9.55
N LYS A 492 -15.89 42.18 9.40
CA LYS A 492 -16.78 41.93 10.56
C LYS A 492 -16.66 40.47 10.96
N ASP A 493 -16.35 40.24 12.21
CA ASP A 493 -16.40 38.89 12.80
C ASP A 493 -17.84 38.38 12.77
N LYS A 494 -18.06 37.16 12.31
CA LYS A 494 -19.39 36.56 12.15
C LYS A 494 -20.12 36.35 13.49
N VAL A 495 -19.36 36.12 14.56
CA VAL A 495 -19.85 35.76 15.90
C VAL A 495 -19.96 37.04 16.78
N THR A 496 -18.84 37.76 16.93
CA THR A 496 -18.76 38.93 17.83
C THR A 496 -19.31 40.21 17.22
N LYS A 497 -19.51 40.24 15.86
CA LYS A 497 -19.90 41.43 15.09
C LYS A 497 -18.90 42.60 15.15
N GLU A 498 -17.75 42.41 15.79
CA GLU A 498 -16.70 43.42 15.86
C GLU A 498 -16.00 43.57 14.50
N GLU A 499 -15.62 44.82 14.18
CA GLU A 499 -14.82 45.10 12.99
C GLU A 499 -13.33 44.94 13.34
N LYS A 500 -12.67 44.01 12.65
CA LYS A 500 -11.21 43.82 12.74
C LYS A 500 -10.55 44.28 11.45
N GLU A 501 -9.45 45.00 11.58
CA GLU A 501 -8.60 45.36 10.45
C GLU A 501 -7.78 44.14 9.99
N VAL A 502 -7.91 43.80 8.71
CA VAL A 502 -7.17 42.69 8.08
C VAL A 502 -6.19 43.28 7.09
N VAL A 503 -4.91 43.03 7.34
CA VAL A 503 -3.81 43.41 6.43
C VAL A 503 -3.53 42.23 5.51
N VAL A 504 -3.64 42.43 4.20
CA VAL A 504 -3.33 41.44 3.17
C VAL A 504 -1.96 41.79 2.59
N THR A 505 -0.99 40.93 2.82
CA THR A 505 0.38 41.07 2.29
C THR A 505 0.34 40.91 0.77
N GLY A 506 0.92 41.85 0.03
CA GLY A 506 1.00 41.77 -1.43
C GLY A 506 2.08 40.79 -1.91
N TYR A 507 2.02 40.44 -3.22
CA TYR A 507 3.03 39.56 -3.81
C TYR A 507 4.46 40.13 -3.72
N LYS A 508 4.61 41.46 -3.78
CA LYS A 508 5.93 42.11 -3.64
C LYS A 508 6.61 41.83 -2.31
N ASP A 509 5.82 41.59 -1.25
CA ASP A 509 6.29 41.37 0.11
C ASP A 509 6.07 39.91 0.58
N SER A 510 5.66 39.02 -0.33
CA SER A 510 5.39 37.62 -0.03
C SER A 510 6.66 36.90 0.47
N PRO A 511 6.57 36.12 1.56
CA PRO A 511 7.70 35.35 2.05
C PRO A 511 8.01 34.12 1.18
N PHE A 512 7.06 33.71 0.32
CA PHE A 512 7.19 32.50 -0.48
C PHE A 512 8.16 32.67 -1.66
N ARG A 513 9.04 31.68 -1.85
CA ARG A 513 9.96 31.62 -3.00
C ARG A 513 9.21 31.57 -4.34
N LEU A 514 8.13 30.81 -4.41
CA LEU A 514 7.28 30.74 -5.60
C LEU A 514 6.70 32.10 -6.01
N SER A 515 6.75 33.10 -5.12
CA SER A 515 6.35 34.48 -5.39
C SER A 515 7.52 35.38 -5.83
N ASN A 516 8.77 34.89 -5.87
CA ASN A 516 9.94 35.75 -6.13
C ASN A 516 9.87 36.50 -7.46
N TYR A 517 9.42 35.82 -8.54
CA TYR A 517 9.27 36.47 -9.84
C TYR A 517 8.34 37.70 -9.75
N MET A 518 7.22 37.57 -9.03
CA MET A 518 6.24 38.64 -8.89
C MET A 518 6.74 39.83 -8.10
N LYS A 519 7.74 39.69 -7.22
CA LYS A 519 8.27 40.81 -6.42
C LYS A 519 8.76 41.97 -7.28
N THR A 520 9.27 41.67 -8.47
CA THR A 520 9.86 42.66 -9.39
C THR A 520 8.98 43.00 -10.60
N HIS A 521 7.81 42.33 -10.75
CA HIS A 521 6.93 42.48 -11.90
C HIS A 521 5.59 43.05 -11.49
N GLN A 522 5.27 44.26 -11.94
CA GLN A 522 4.02 44.98 -11.60
C GLN A 522 2.88 44.69 -12.59
N GLN A 523 3.12 43.85 -13.59
CA GLN A 523 2.16 43.45 -14.61
C GLN A 523 2.05 41.94 -14.63
N TRP A 524 0.91 41.43 -15.13
CA TRP A 524 0.69 40.01 -15.29
C TRP A 524 -0.05 39.76 -16.59
N THR A 525 0.72 39.52 -17.64
CA THR A 525 0.27 39.27 -19.00
C THR A 525 0.76 37.87 -19.44
N GLU A 526 0.48 37.48 -20.69
CA GLU A 526 1.02 36.24 -21.24
C GLU A 526 2.56 36.21 -21.22
N LYS A 527 3.21 37.39 -21.41
CA LYS A 527 4.67 37.50 -21.35
C LYS A 527 5.20 37.06 -19.97
N GLU A 528 4.66 37.59 -18.88
CA GLU A 528 5.10 37.24 -17.53
C GLU A 528 4.80 35.76 -17.20
N LEU A 529 3.68 35.22 -17.68
CA LEU A 529 3.37 33.79 -17.56
C LEU A 529 4.40 32.91 -18.26
N VAL A 530 4.81 33.25 -19.48
CA VAL A 530 5.83 32.50 -20.22
C VAL A 530 7.18 32.60 -19.54
N GLU A 531 7.65 33.81 -19.18
CA GLU A 531 8.95 34.03 -18.54
C GLU A 531 9.05 33.30 -17.19
N ARG A 532 8.03 33.45 -16.35
CA ARG A 532 7.98 32.73 -15.06
C ARG A 532 7.90 31.22 -15.27
N GLY A 533 7.13 30.73 -16.25
CA GLY A 533 7.06 29.32 -16.61
C GLY A 533 8.43 28.75 -16.93
N GLN A 534 9.24 29.49 -17.73
CA GLN A 534 10.61 29.09 -18.07
C GLN A 534 11.56 29.13 -16.86
N GLU A 535 11.41 30.10 -15.96
CA GLU A 535 12.19 30.17 -14.71
C GLU A 535 11.90 28.96 -13.84
N LEU A 536 10.62 28.64 -13.60
CA LEU A 536 10.20 27.49 -12.83
C LEU A 536 10.60 26.15 -13.46
N LEU A 537 10.63 26.05 -14.80
CA LEU A 537 11.14 24.88 -15.50
C LEU A 537 12.65 24.68 -15.24
N ARG A 538 13.43 25.76 -15.26
CA ARG A 538 14.87 25.68 -14.89
C ARG A 538 15.05 25.25 -13.43
N ASP A 539 14.22 25.78 -12.53
CA ASP A 539 14.22 25.38 -11.13
C ASP A 539 13.84 23.91 -10.95
N PHE A 540 12.82 23.43 -11.68
CA PHE A 540 12.42 22.02 -11.69
C PHE A 540 13.57 21.11 -12.15
N LYS A 541 14.21 21.41 -13.27
CA LYS A 541 15.36 20.61 -13.77
C LYS A 541 16.58 20.66 -12.85
N ARG A 542 16.77 21.73 -12.07
CA ARG A 542 17.83 21.81 -11.05
C ARG A 542 17.53 20.96 -9.84
N LEU A 543 16.25 20.88 -9.41
CA LEU A 543 15.83 20.00 -8.31
C LEU A 543 15.88 18.53 -8.69
N TRP A 544 15.44 18.23 -9.88
CA TRP A 544 15.33 16.88 -10.43
C TRP A 544 16.04 16.78 -11.76
N PRO A 545 17.39 16.79 -11.76
CA PRO A 545 18.19 16.77 -12.96
C PRO A 545 18.09 15.46 -13.71
N MET A 546 18.42 15.45 -14.99
CA MET A 546 18.65 14.20 -15.73
C MET A 546 19.73 13.39 -15.00
N ILE A 547 19.42 12.16 -14.63
CA ILE A 547 20.41 11.29 -13.97
C ILE A 547 21.42 10.77 -14.99
N THR A 548 22.65 10.62 -14.52
CA THR A 548 23.75 9.94 -15.22
C THR A 548 24.37 8.92 -14.29
N THR A 549 25.07 7.93 -14.82
CA THR A 549 25.73 6.92 -14.02
C THR A 549 27.22 6.78 -14.38
N ALA A 550 28.05 6.56 -13.39
CA ALA A 550 29.45 6.21 -13.54
C ALA A 550 29.67 4.68 -13.67
N TYR A 551 28.60 3.88 -13.55
CA TYR A 551 28.70 2.45 -13.70
C TYR A 551 28.85 2.05 -15.16
N GLU A 552 29.91 1.32 -15.48
CA GLU A 552 30.14 0.68 -16.76
C GLU A 552 29.99 -0.85 -16.62
N PRO A 553 29.11 -1.50 -17.40
CA PRO A 553 28.96 -2.95 -17.32
C PRO A 553 30.22 -3.67 -17.81
N LEU A 554 30.57 -4.77 -17.16
CA LEU A 554 31.81 -5.54 -17.38
C LEU A 554 32.03 -6.08 -18.81
N GLU A 555 31.01 -6.12 -19.62
CA GLU A 555 31.01 -6.39 -21.09
C GLU A 555 29.69 -5.90 -21.68
N LYS A 556 29.52 -5.91 -23.03
CA LYS A 556 28.21 -5.74 -23.67
C LYS A 556 27.25 -6.73 -22.99
N ALA A 557 26.48 -6.23 -22.03
CA ALA A 557 25.71 -7.06 -21.11
C ALA A 557 24.74 -7.92 -21.94
N VAL A 558 24.83 -9.23 -21.77
CA VAL A 558 23.75 -10.12 -22.15
C VAL A 558 22.54 -9.63 -21.35
N ASP A 559 21.52 -9.13 -22.01
CA ASP A 559 20.31 -8.66 -21.35
C ASP A 559 19.62 -9.89 -20.73
N VAL A 560 19.74 -10.07 -19.42
CA VAL A 560 19.01 -11.10 -18.70
C VAL A 560 17.69 -10.51 -18.24
N VAL A 561 16.61 -11.00 -18.82
CA VAL A 561 15.28 -10.44 -18.64
C VAL A 561 14.34 -11.50 -18.11
N SER A 562 13.51 -11.16 -17.13
CA SER A 562 12.48 -12.07 -16.64
C SER A 562 11.36 -12.25 -17.66
N LEU A 563 10.79 -13.44 -17.74
CA LEU A 563 9.70 -13.73 -18.68
C LEU A 563 8.45 -12.85 -18.48
N ASN A 564 8.22 -12.36 -17.27
CA ASN A 564 7.11 -11.50 -16.91
C ASN A 564 7.47 -10.00 -16.90
N ASP A 565 8.62 -9.62 -17.44
CA ASP A 565 8.98 -8.22 -17.62
C ASP A 565 8.24 -7.68 -18.86
N ASP A 566 7.17 -6.90 -18.61
CA ASP A 566 6.35 -6.31 -19.68
C ASP A 566 7.12 -5.26 -20.52
N ASP A 567 8.24 -4.76 -19.99
CA ASP A 567 9.09 -3.78 -20.67
C ASP A 567 10.15 -4.47 -21.54
N ALA A 568 10.24 -5.80 -21.49
CA ALA A 568 11.20 -6.56 -22.28
C ALA A 568 10.68 -6.80 -23.71
N GLU A 569 11.41 -6.26 -24.68
CA GLU A 569 11.18 -6.60 -26.09
C GLU A 569 11.87 -7.92 -26.45
N PHE A 570 11.07 -8.98 -26.49
CA PHE A 570 11.53 -10.31 -26.92
C PHE A 570 11.48 -10.54 -28.43
N THR A 571 10.61 -9.79 -29.12
CA THR A 571 10.36 -9.97 -30.54
C THR A 571 11.58 -9.53 -31.36
N GLY A 572 12.07 -10.39 -32.24
CA GLY A 572 13.24 -10.10 -33.05
C GLY A 572 14.59 -10.27 -32.35
N ARG A 573 14.60 -10.61 -31.04
CA ARG A 573 15.82 -10.88 -30.28
C ARG A 573 16.17 -12.38 -30.30
N SER A 574 17.46 -12.68 -30.45
CA SER A 574 18.01 -14.04 -30.25
C SER A 574 18.33 -14.27 -28.78
N ILE A 575 18.32 -15.53 -28.36
CA ILE A 575 18.67 -15.92 -26.98
C ILE A 575 19.98 -16.72 -26.98
N SER A 576 20.75 -16.62 -25.89
CA SER A 576 21.98 -17.38 -25.69
C SER A 576 21.87 -18.43 -24.57
N ALA A 577 20.98 -18.19 -23.63
CA ALA A 577 20.65 -19.12 -22.55
C ALA A 577 19.30 -18.73 -21.90
N TYR A 578 18.79 -19.59 -21.06
CA TYR A 578 17.77 -19.26 -20.07
C TYR A 578 18.22 -19.70 -18.68
N ILE A 579 17.65 -19.07 -17.65
CA ILE A 579 17.89 -19.39 -16.26
C ILE A 579 16.56 -19.85 -15.69
N PHE A 580 16.47 -21.11 -15.34
CA PHE A 580 15.26 -21.71 -14.77
C PHE A 580 15.54 -22.13 -13.33
N ARG A 581 14.78 -21.60 -12.38
CA ARG A 581 14.99 -21.84 -10.92
C ARG A 581 16.42 -21.54 -10.44
N GLY A 582 17.09 -20.60 -11.07
CA GLY A 582 18.46 -20.22 -10.74
C GLY A 582 19.54 -21.02 -11.46
N GLU A 583 19.20 -22.08 -12.22
CA GLU A 583 20.13 -22.86 -13.04
C GLU A 583 20.17 -22.34 -14.47
N ARG A 584 21.37 -22.10 -14.99
CA ARG A 584 21.61 -21.60 -16.35
C ARG A 584 21.69 -22.72 -17.36
N HIS A 585 20.87 -22.65 -18.41
CA HIS A 585 20.80 -23.61 -19.52
C HIS A 585 21.13 -22.90 -20.85
N PRO A 586 22.23 -23.24 -21.53
CA PRO A 586 22.54 -22.67 -22.84
C PRO A 586 21.55 -23.15 -23.90
N VAL A 587 20.98 -22.20 -24.66
CA VAL A 587 20.12 -22.50 -25.82
C VAL A 587 20.33 -21.43 -26.88
N THR A 588 19.99 -21.76 -28.12
CA THR A 588 20.13 -20.84 -29.26
C THR A 588 18.79 -20.40 -29.84
N THR A 589 17.71 -21.10 -29.51
CA THR A 589 16.38 -20.78 -30.03
C THR A 589 15.33 -20.69 -28.94
N TRP A 590 14.36 -19.80 -29.12
CA TRP A 590 13.17 -19.69 -28.29
C TRP A 590 12.34 -20.97 -28.24
N LYS A 591 12.39 -21.77 -29.31
CA LYS A 591 11.70 -23.05 -29.39
C LYS A 591 12.31 -24.07 -28.44
N ASP A 592 13.63 -24.19 -28.45
CA ASP A 592 14.34 -25.18 -27.59
C ASP A 592 14.10 -24.81 -26.12
N MET A 593 14.24 -23.54 -25.75
CA MET A 593 13.93 -23.07 -24.41
C MET A 593 12.49 -23.45 -23.99
N LEU A 594 11.48 -23.13 -24.81
CA LEU A 594 10.08 -23.47 -24.52
C LEU A 594 9.91 -24.97 -24.25
N VAL A 595 10.48 -25.82 -25.11
CA VAL A 595 10.34 -27.28 -25.01
C VAL A 595 11.07 -27.84 -23.77
N GLU A 596 12.27 -27.33 -23.48
CA GLU A 596 13.05 -27.76 -22.31
C GLU A 596 12.40 -27.36 -21.00
N VAL A 597 11.90 -26.14 -20.90
CA VAL A 597 11.12 -25.66 -19.72
C VAL A 597 9.86 -26.53 -19.54
N CYS A 598 9.13 -26.82 -20.60
CA CYS A 598 7.95 -27.69 -20.52
C CYS A 598 8.32 -29.12 -20.09
N LYS A 599 9.48 -29.68 -20.52
CA LYS A 599 9.95 -30.98 -20.07
C LYS A 599 10.27 -30.98 -18.58
N ASN A 600 10.92 -29.94 -18.08
CA ASN A 600 11.22 -29.79 -16.65
C ASN A 600 9.92 -29.70 -15.84
N LEU A 601 8.96 -28.92 -16.26
CA LEU A 601 7.64 -28.81 -15.62
C LEU A 601 6.88 -30.15 -15.66
N PHE A 602 6.97 -30.88 -16.77
CA PHE A 602 6.35 -32.20 -16.88
C PHE A 602 6.98 -33.23 -15.93
N SER A 603 8.29 -33.20 -15.74
CA SER A 603 8.95 -34.09 -14.78
C SER A 603 8.54 -33.83 -13.34
N GLU A 604 8.20 -32.59 -13.00
CA GLU A 604 7.79 -32.19 -11.66
C GLU A 604 6.28 -32.38 -11.41
N LYS A 605 5.44 -32.04 -12.40
CA LYS A 605 3.97 -32.04 -12.29
C LYS A 605 3.31 -32.79 -13.48
N PRO A 606 3.57 -34.08 -13.66
CA PRO A 606 3.11 -34.83 -14.85
C PRO A 606 1.59 -34.87 -14.97
N THR A 607 0.88 -35.05 -13.87
CA THR A 607 -0.58 -35.13 -13.85
C THR A 607 -1.22 -33.81 -14.27
N ASP A 608 -0.72 -32.70 -13.77
CA ASP A 608 -1.25 -31.37 -14.08
C ASP A 608 -0.96 -30.99 -15.53
N MET A 609 0.24 -31.28 -16.02
CA MET A 609 0.60 -31.05 -17.43
C MET A 609 -0.22 -31.90 -18.40
N LEU A 610 -0.51 -33.16 -18.07
CA LEU A 610 -1.42 -34.00 -18.85
C LEU A 610 -2.86 -33.46 -18.81
N TYR A 611 -3.33 -33.01 -17.66
CA TYR A 611 -4.64 -32.37 -17.55
C TYR A 611 -4.73 -31.11 -18.42
N LEU A 612 -3.70 -30.27 -18.41
CA LEU A 612 -3.65 -29.09 -19.30
C LEU A 612 -3.65 -29.50 -20.77
N ALA A 613 -2.97 -30.58 -21.13
CA ALA A 613 -2.98 -31.10 -22.50
C ALA A 613 -4.38 -31.54 -22.95
N THR A 614 -5.24 -32.03 -22.05
CA THR A 614 -6.63 -32.36 -22.38
C THR A 614 -7.50 -31.15 -22.73
N LYS A 615 -7.14 -29.93 -22.25
CA LYS A 615 -7.81 -28.68 -22.60
C LYS A 615 -7.61 -28.29 -24.07
N ASN A 616 -6.61 -28.87 -24.73
CA ASN A 616 -6.30 -28.71 -26.15
C ASN A 616 -6.16 -27.24 -26.59
N TYR A 617 -5.44 -26.44 -25.80
CA TYR A 617 -5.27 -25.00 -26.01
C TYR A 617 -3.80 -24.62 -26.28
N MET A 618 -2.92 -24.62 -25.27
CA MET A 618 -1.48 -24.34 -25.40
C MET A 618 -0.64 -25.62 -25.32
N LEU A 619 -1.20 -26.64 -24.66
CA LEU A 619 -0.71 -28.01 -24.63
C LEU A 619 -1.74 -28.94 -25.28
N PHE A 620 -1.29 -30.05 -25.84
CA PHE A 620 -2.09 -30.97 -26.63
C PHE A 620 -1.71 -32.41 -26.29
N ILE A 621 -2.68 -33.33 -26.38
CA ILE A 621 -2.47 -34.77 -26.11
C ILE A 621 -1.83 -35.52 -27.30
N LYS A 622 -1.82 -34.92 -28.49
CA LYS A 622 -1.25 -35.46 -29.73
C LYS A 622 -0.56 -34.37 -30.53
N ASP A 623 0.26 -34.81 -31.51
CA ASP A 623 0.89 -33.88 -32.44
C ASP A 623 -0.13 -33.30 -33.43
N GLU A 624 -0.20 -31.98 -33.47
CA GLU A 624 -1.09 -31.22 -34.37
C GLU A 624 -0.31 -30.61 -35.58
N GLY A 625 0.96 -31.06 -35.78
CA GLY A 625 1.78 -30.56 -36.88
C GLY A 625 2.49 -29.22 -36.63
N TYR A 626 1.97 -28.43 -35.69
CA TYR A 626 2.56 -27.15 -35.23
C TYR A 626 3.05 -27.22 -33.78
N THR A 627 3.03 -28.42 -33.21
CA THR A 627 3.45 -28.71 -31.83
C THR A 627 4.78 -29.42 -31.76
N THR A 628 5.38 -29.51 -30.58
CA THR A 628 6.59 -30.29 -30.30
C THR A 628 6.33 -31.16 -29.07
N ARG A 629 6.79 -32.42 -29.13
CA ARG A 629 6.63 -33.38 -28.04
C ARG A 629 7.41 -32.96 -26.80
N VAL A 630 6.73 -32.90 -25.68
CA VAL A 630 7.27 -32.68 -24.33
C VAL A 630 7.46 -34.03 -23.64
N ALA A 631 6.44 -34.89 -23.65
CA ALA A 631 6.42 -36.24 -23.11
C ALA A 631 5.34 -37.07 -23.82
N ASP A 632 5.09 -38.30 -23.35
CA ASP A 632 3.98 -39.12 -23.87
C ASP A 632 2.63 -38.43 -23.58
N ASN A 633 1.82 -38.29 -24.64
CA ASN A 633 0.55 -37.60 -24.60
C ASN A 633 0.61 -36.11 -24.12
N CYS A 634 1.77 -35.47 -24.30
CA CYS A 634 1.95 -34.05 -23.99
C CYS A 634 2.80 -33.38 -25.07
N TYR A 635 2.18 -32.44 -25.79
CA TYR A 635 2.80 -31.67 -26.86
C TYR A 635 2.55 -30.18 -26.61
N VAL A 636 3.55 -29.33 -26.88
CA VAL A 636 3.44 -27.86 -26.68
C VAL A 636 3.38 -27.13 -28.02
N TRP A 637 2.55 -26.10 -28.10
CA TRP A 637 2.48 -25.23 -29.28
C TRP A 637 3.79 -24.45 -29.44
N SER A 638 4.59 -24.85 -30.42
CA SER A 638 5.95 -24.33 -30.60
C SER A 638 6.18 -23.63 -31.94
N ALA A 639 5.37 -23.93 -32.97
CA ALA A 639 5.49 -23.31 -34.30
C ALA A 639 4.74 -21.96 -34.31
N ASN A 640 5.25 -20.97 -33.59
CA ASN A 640 4.63 -19.65 -33.42
C ASN A 640 5.70 -18.56 -33.21
N SER A 641 5.27 -17.29 -33.10
CA SER A 641 6.16 -16.16 -32.84
C SER A 641 6.80 -16.21 -31.44
N THR A 642 7.86 -15.45 -31.23
CA THR A 642 8.49 -15.30 -29.90
C THR A 642 7.49 -14.85 -28.84
N LYS A 643 6.64 -13.86 -29.18
CA LYS A 643 5.58 -13.36 -28.29
C LYS A 643 4.59 -14.45 -27.90
N ASN A 644 4.20 -15.29 -28.86
CA ASN A 644 3.30 -16.41 -28.56
C ASN A 644 3.95 -17.48 -27.70
N LYS A 645 5.26 -17.75 -27.89
CA LYS A 645 6.00 -18.66 -27.00
C LYS A 645 6.06 -18.17 -25.57
N GLN A 646 6.24 -16.88 -25.37
CA GLN A 646 6.12 -16.22 -24.06
C GLN A 646 4.72 -16.44 -23.48
N SER A 647 3.67 -16.18 -24.27
CA SER A 647 2.28 -16.37 -23.82
C SER A 647 1.97 -17.83 -23.45
N VAL A 648 2.55 -18.82 -24.16
CA VAL A 648 2.43 -20.25 -23.84
C VAL A 648 3.02 -20.54 -22.46
N LEU A 649 4.23 -20.06 -22.18
CA LEU A 649 4.88 -20.27 -20.88
C LEU A 649 4.13 -19.56 -19.76
N LEU A 650 3.71 -18.32 -19.95
CA LEU A 650 2.92 -17.57 -18.96
C LEU A 650 1.59 -18.27 -18.66
N TYR A 651 0.91 -18.80 -19.67
CA TYR A 651 -0.30 -19.59 -19.48
C TYR A 651 -0.05 -20.86 -18.66
N ILE A 652 0.99 -21.64 -19.02
CA ILE A 652 1.34 -22.88 -18.29
C ILE A 652 1.71 -22.55 -16.83
N PHE A 653 2.52 -21.54 -16.61
CA PHE A 653 2.91 -21.12 -15.25
C PHE A 653 1.69 -20.70 -14.42
N LYS A 654 0.77 -19.94 -15.01
CA LYS A 654 -0.48 -19.54 -14.35
C LYS A 654 -1.33 -20.77 -13.96
N GLU A 655 -1.56 -21.69 -14.89
CA GLU A 655 -2.39 -22.87 -14.65
C GLU A 655 -1.75 -23.87 -13.65
N LEU A 656 -0.43 -23.90 -13.57
CA LEU A 656 0.32 -24.70 -12.61
C LEU A 656 0.57 -23.98 -11.27
N ASN A 657 0.10 -22.75 -11.14
CA ASN A 657 0.34 -21.87 -9.99
C ASN A 657 1.85 -21.70 -9.70
N ILE A 658 2.62 -21.39 -10.74
CA ILE A 658 4.08 -21.17 -10.67
C ILE A 658 4.38 -19.73 -11.03
N SER A 659 5.24 -19.06 -10.23
CA SER A 659 5.67 -17.70 -10.54
C SER A 659 6.49 -17.65 -11.83
N PRO A 660 6.14 -16.79 -12.81
CA PRO A 660 6.96 -16.61 -14.02
C PRO A 660 8.38 -16.10 -13.75
N SER A 661 8.63 -15.52 -12.57
CA SER A 661 9.94 -15.01 -12.17
C SER A 661 11.02 -16.08 -11.99
N ILE A 662 10.63 -17.37 -12.00
CA ILE A 662 11.59 -18.48 -11.98
C ILE A 662 12.30 -18.68 -13.31
N LEU A 663 11.82 -18.03 -14.38
CA LEU A 663 12.40 -18.11 -15.73
C LEU A 663 12.91 -16.74 -16.16
N GLU A 664 14.20 -16.63 -16.33
CA GLU A 664 14.90 -15.50 -16.92
C GLU A 664 15.54 -15.91 -18.24
N VAL A 665 15.62 -15.00 -19.19
CA VAL A 665 16.17 -15.27 -20.53
C VAL A 665 17.35 -14.36 -20.79
N GLU A 666 18.47 -14.94 -21.25
CA GLU A 666 19.64 -14.19 -21.73
C GLU A 666 19.46 -13.84 -23.21
N LEU A 667 19.24 -12.56 -23.51
CA LEU A 667 19.09 -12.05 -24.87
C LEU A 667 20.45 -11.69 -25.45
N VAL A 668 20.68 -12.08 -26.71
CA VAL A 668 21.88 -11.67 -27.45
C VAL A 668 21.82 -10.17 -27.68
N PRO A 669 22.90 -9.40 -27.42
CA PRO A 669 22.94 -7.96 -27.69
C PRO A 669 22.64 -7.67 -29.15
N GLN A 670 21.80 -6.65 -29.44
CA GLN A 670 21.64 -6.14 -30.80
C GLN A 670 22.95 -5.43 -31.20
N THR A 671 23.59 -5.87 -32.25
CA THR A 671 24.64 -5.10 -32.91
C THR A 671 23.93 -3.97 -33.65
N ASN A 672 24.05 -2.72 -33.16
CA ASN A 672 23.66 -1.56 -33.96
C ASN A 672 24.53 -1.55 -35.24
N ASN A 673 23.94 -1.90 -36.36
CA ASN A 673 24.45 -1.55 -37.69
C ASN A 673 24.10 -0.09 -37.98
N GLU A 674 24.66 0.85 -37.21
CA GLU A 674 24.70 2.27 -37.50
C GLU A 674 26.17 2.72 -37.62
N GLU A 675 26.87 2.15 -38.55
CA GLU A 675 28.13 2.70 -39.09
C GLU A 675 28.38 2.03 -40.43
N MET A 676 27.66 2.44 -41.45
CA MET A 676 28.04 2.33 -42.88
C MET A 676 26.92 2.92 -43.75
N ASP A 677 26.88 4.23 -43.82
CA ASP A 677 26.39 5.00 -44.96
C ASP A 677 26.83 6.48 -44.76
N ASP A 678 28.14 6.70 -44.97
CA ASP A 678 28.70 7.99 -45.34
C ASP A 678 30.00 7.70 -46.13
N GLU A 679 29.85 7.41 -47.41
CA GLU A 679 30.80 7.69 -48.46
C GLU A 679 30.04 8.11 -49.73
#